data_bc57695e641c49c85ee6f7352ed06f62
#
_entry.id   bc57695e641c49c85ee6f7352ed06f62
#
_cell.length_a   1.000
_cell.length_b   1.000
_cell.length_c   1.000
_cell.angle_alpha   90.00
_cell.angle_beta   90.00
_cell.angle_gamma   90.00
#
_symmetry.space_group_name_H-M   'P 1'
#
loop_
_entity.id
_entity.type
_entity.pdbx_description
1 polymer ?
#
loop_
_entity_poly.entity_id
_entity_poly.type
_entity_poly.pdbx_seq_one_letter_code
_entity_poly.pdbx_strand_id
1 'polypeptide(L)'
;MEFSKSQGQASSLWFGGSTSEPVGTFSVIHQVLVGIILSIDLNVITAGLTMKLLRHQINGHIGGRQTDLLLCLSLQIELKDIIIIIIMSKEARPSWDSPMQFVLACVSYAVGLGNVWRFPYLCQMHGGGGFLIPYLLMLVLEGIPLFCMELAIGQKMRLGSIGAWTAISPYLGGLGIASVVTSMYLCLYYNVINAWSFWYLFHSFQSVLPWAECPVNANRTGYLEECEVASPTQYFFYRETLNISSSIDENGGIHMGQALCLLLAWIIVYLFIVRGVKSTGMVVYFTATFPYVVLIIYLIRGVTLHGAWNGVKYMFTPKLEQLANPQTWINAATQIFFSLGLGFGSLIAFASYNHHNNNFERQAVAVSLINSGTSVFASIVTFAIYGFKATFNYENCLERMRLLMLNTFDLSEETISVENVTEWIHHLNVSYPERFAAIASKVEDCSLEAELDTAVEGTGLAFIVYSEAIKNMPLSQFWSVLYFVMLLLLGMGSMLGNVTAIITPLGDIKLLSRTFSNETINGLVCLLCLLLGFGFTSRSGNYWFTIFNEYAATLSLLFIVFIEVVSVCYVYGLRRFEKDIEDMLGHRPNWYWKVMWAAVSPLLLFGLFIFYIINYIQGGTPTYQAWDKHLGKSVVQEYPAYGQAFIALLLVSSLSCVPLVALYVACRKKRRGTPLRKHAINTVTTSTV
;
A
#
# COMPACT_ATOMS: atom_id res chain seq x y z
N MET A 1 -26.77 -51.93 22.64
CA MET A 1 -26.18 -52.59 21.50
C MET A 1 -24.89 -51.82 21.20
N GLU A 2 -23.83 -52.02 21.89
CA GLU A 2 -22.78 -53.05 21.73
C GLU A 2 -22.33 -53.23 20.31
N PHE A 3 -21.10 -52.85 20.04
CA PHE A 3 -19.87 -53.58 19.76
C PHE A 3 -18.81 -52.57 19.39
N SER A 4 -17.76 -52.30 20.18
CA SER A 4 -16.58 -53.06 20.65
C SER A 4 -15.44 -53.08 19.61
N LYS A 5 -14.36 -52.39 19.99
CA LYS A 5 -12.92 -52.77 20.05
C LYS A 5 -12.19 -53.42 18.87
N SER A 6 -11.09 -52.81 18.48
CA SER A 6 -9.69 -53.34 18.61
C SER A 6 -8.72 -52.28 18.08
N GLN A 7 -7.82 -51.74 18.83
CA GLN A 7 -6.48 -52.06 19.28
C GLN A 7 -5.55 -52.62 18.18
N GLY A 8 -4.44 -51.94 18.00
CA GLY A 8 -3.26 -52.35 17.28
C GLY A 8 -2.11 -51.36 17.42
N GLN A 9 -1.27 -51.53 18.41
CA GLN A 9 0.00 -50.86 18.71
C GLN A 9 1.08 -51.16 17.66
N ALA A 10 1.99 -50.22 17.47
CA ALA A 10 3.46 -50.39 17.44
C ALA A 10 4.07 -49.03 17.15
N SER A 11 4.75 -48.51 18.04
CA SER A 11 6.07 -48.48 18.66
C SER A 11 6.99 -47.45 18.01
N SER A 12 7.21 -46.36 18.74
CA SER A 12 8.42 -45.80 19.36
C SER A 12 9.76 -46.01 18.67
N LEU A 13 10.47 -44.91 18.62
CA LEU A 13 11.92 -44.63 18.66
C LEU A 13 12.22 -43.56 17.58
N TRP A 14 12.68 -42.36 17.89
CA TRP A 14 13.96 -41.97 18.43
C TRP A 14 13.96 -40.57 19.04
N PHE A 15 14.56 -40.46 20.20
CA PHE A 15 14.99 -39.25 20.89
C PHE A 15 16.24 -38.67 20.21
N GLY A 16 16.34 -37.35 20.19
CA GLY A 16 17.57 -36.64 19.93
C GLY A 16 17.31 -35.16 19.91
N GLY A 17 17.47 -34.53 21.08
CA GLY A 17 17.33 -33.08 21.20
C GLY A 17 18.51 -32.36 20.57
N SER A 18 18.28 -31.16 20.11
CA SER A 18 19.03 -29.92 20.46
C SER A 18 18.66 -28.79 19.57
N THR A 19 18.41 -27.63 20.18
CA THR A 19 18.57 -26.25 19.68
C THR A 19 18.00 -25.94 18.30
N SER A 20 16.75 -25.44 18.29
CA SER A 20 16.08 -24.89 17.13
C SER A 20 16.56 -23.45 16.88
N GLU A 21 17.41 -23.27 15.88
CA GLU A 21 17.61 -21.95 15.26
C GLU A 21 16.39 -21.59 14.38
N PRO A 22 15.98 -20.30 14.34
CA PRO A 22 14.81 -19.87 13.56
C PRO A 22 15.19 -19.57 12.10
N VAL A 23 15.50 -20.59 11.31
CA VAL A 23 15.94 -20.42 9.90
C VAL A 23 14.83 -20.76 8.87
N GLY A 24 13.65 -21.22 9.32
CA GLY A 24 12.70 -21.87 8.41
C GLY A 24 12.00 -21.00 7.35
N THR A 25 11.61 -19.78 7.67
CA THR A 25 10.80 -18.95 6.76
C THR A 25 11.65 -18.10 5.80
N PHE A 26 12.80 -17.62 6.23
CA PHE A 26 13.74 -16.91 5.37
C PHE A 26 14.35 -17.81 4.28
N SER A 27 14.61 -19.08 4.60
CA SER A 27 15.08 -20.07 3.65
C SER A 27 14.05 -20.35 2.55
N VAL A 28 12.77 -20.35 2.87
CA VAL A 28 11.67 -20.57 1.89
C VAL A 28 11.51 -19.35 0.98
N ILE A 29 11.53 -18.13 1.50
CA ILE A 29 11.44 -16.91 0.69
C ILE A 29 12.67 -16.74 -0.21
N HIS A 30 13.87 -17.01 0.32
CA HIS A 30 15.10 -17.01 -0.47
C HIS A 30 15.11 -18.13 -1.50
N GLN A 31 14.66 -19.34 -1.15
CA GLN A 31 14.57 -20.47 -2.08
C GLN A 31 13.47 -20.28 -3.12
N VAL A 32 12.35 -19.61 -2.80
CA VAL A 32 11.28 -19.30 -3.75
C VAL A 32 11.69 -18.13 -4.66
N LEU A 33 12.33 -17.07 -4.15
CA LEU A 33 12.90 -16.00 -4.99
C LEU A 33 14.03 -16.51 -5.88
N VAL A 34 14.93 -17.32 -5.34
CA VAL A 34 15.98 -18.00 -6.11
C VAL A 34 15.37 -19.06 -7.03
N GLY A 35 14.33 -19.78 -6.62
CA GLY A 35 13.60 -20.75 -7.43
C GLY A 35 12.84 -20.12 -8.58
N ILE A 36 12.29 -18.90 -8.42
CA ILE A 36 11.63 -18.15 -9.49
C ILE A 36 12.65 -17.58 -10.47
N ILE A 37 13.77 -17.09 -9.98
CA ILE A 37 14.90 -16.68 -10.83
C ILE A 37 15.50 -17.91 -11.54
N LEU A 38 15.46 -19.10 -10.93
CA LEU A 38 15.98 -20.36 -11.49
C LEU A 38 14.93 -21.17 -12.27
N SER A 39 13.63 -21.04 -12.02
CA SER A 39 12.58 -21.76 -12.76
C SER A 39 12.28 -21.14 -14.14
N ILE A 40 12.85 -19.98 -14.42
CA ILE A 40 12.83 -19.40 -15.78
C ILE A 40 13.68 -20.22 -16.75
N ASP A 41 14.55 -21.12 -16.28
CA ASP A 41 15.35 -21.91 -17.20
C ASP A 41 15.84 -23.28 -16.66
N LEU A 42 15.01 -24.30 -16.81
CA LEU A 42 15.47 -25.70 -16.64
C LEU A 42 16.56 -26.07 -17.67
N ASN A 43 16.62 -25.38 -18.81
CA ASN A 43 17.68 -25.51 -19.81
C ASN A 43 18.99 -24.84 -19.39
N VAL A 44 18.93 -23.82 -18.50
CA VAL A 44 20.11 -23.15 -17.93
C VAL A 44 20.79 -24.05 -16.90
N ILE A 45 20.03 -24.87 -16.15
CA ILE A 45 20.59 -25.83 -15.18
C ILE A 45 21.35 -26.96 -15.90
N THR A 46 20.85 -27.42 -17.06
CA THR A 46 21.55 -28.43 -17.88
C THR A 46 22.83 -27.85 -18.51
N ALA A 47 22.81 -26.57 -18.94
CA ALA A 47 24.01 -25.89 -19.43
C ALA A 47 25.03 -25.64 -18.30
N GLY A 48 24.57 -25.29 -17.09
CA GLY A 48 25.42 -25.12 -15.91
C GLY A 48 26.08 -26.41 -15.40
N LEU A 49 25.40 -27.56 -15.53
CA LEU A 49 25.95 -28.89 -15.20
C LEU A 49 26.99 -29.34 -16.23
N THR A 50 26.77 -29.11 -17.51
CA THR A 50 27.75 -29.38 -18.57
C THR A 50 28.98 -28.48 -18.45
N MET A 51 28.82 -27.23 -18.00
CA MET A 51 29.95 -26.32 -17.71
C MET A 51 30.73 -26.71 -16.44
N LYS A 52 30.07 -27.26 -15.41
CA LYS A 52 30.77 -27.83 -14.23
C LYS A 52 31.64 -29.06 -14.58
N LEU A 53 31.17 -29.88 -15.51
CA LEU A 53 31.92 -31.04 -16.01
C LEU A 53 33.12 -30.61 -16.88
N LEU A 54 32.96 -29.57 -17.72
CA LEU A 54 34.06 -28.97 -18.46
C LEU A 54 35.09 -28.25 -17.56
N ARG A 55 34.64 -27.66 -16.44
CA ARG A 55 35.51 -26.98 -15.45
C ARG A 55 36.44 -27.97 -14.73
N HIS A 56 36.01 -29.21 -14.54
CA HIS A 56 36.87 -30.25 -13.94
C HIS A 56 37.97 -30.74 -14.89
N GLN A 57 37.81 -30.60 -16.20
CA GLN A 57 38.81 -30.95 -17.19
C GLN A 57 39.81 -29.83 -17.53
N ILE A 58 39.51 -28.56 -17.25
CA ILE A 58 40.34 -27.39 -17.63
C ILE A 58 41.20 -26.84 -16.48
N ASN A 59 40.95 -27.26 -15.22
CA ASN A 59 41.65 -26.73 -14.02
C ASN A 59 43.14 -27.17 -13.86
N GLY A 60 43.75 -27.62 -14.93
CA GLY A 60 45.17 -28.00 -14.93
C GLY A 60 46.17 -26.91 -15.32
N HIS A 61 45.80 -25.86 -16.06
CA HIS A 61 46.80 -24.94 -16.62
C HIS A 61 46.24 -23.58 -17.04
N ILE A 62 45.93 -22.65 -16.17
CA ILE A 62 45.94 -21.22 -16.60
C ILE A 62 45.76 -20.26 -15.40
N GLY A 63 46.61 -19.21 -15.32
CA GLY A 63 46.67 -18.29 -14.17
C GLY A 63 45.56 -17.25 -14.03
N GLY A 64 45.47 -16.65 -12.86
CA GLY A 64 44.42 -15.86 -12.25
C GLY A 64 43.79 -14.66 -13.01
N ARG A 65 44.20 -14.29 -14.23
CA ARG A 65 43.55 -13.25 -15.05
C ARG A 65 42.44 -13.76 -15.94
N GLN A 66 42.33 -15.07 -16.15
CA GLN A 66 41.30 -15.68 -17.00
C GLN A 66 40.07 -16.12 -16.22
N THR A 67 40.13 -16.23 -14.90
CA THR A 67 38.97 -16.58 -14.05
C THR A 67 37.92 -15.44 -14.03
N ASP A 68 38.36 -14.20 -13.98
CA ASP A 68 37.45 -13.03 -14.04
C ASP A 68 36.81 -12.88 -15.41
N LEU A 69 37.53 -13.29 -16.47
CA LEU A 69 36.99 -13.29 -17.83
C LEU A 69 35.94 -14.39 -18.04
N LEU A 70 36.10 -15.54 -17.41
CA LEU A 70 35.17 -16.68 -17.49
C LEU A 70 33.91 -16.49 -16.63
N LEU A 71 34.03 -15.85 -15.46
CA LEU A 71 32.88 -15.49 -14.64
C LEU A 71 32.03 -14.41 -15.35
N CYS A 72 32.69 -13.47 -16.01
CA CYS A 72 32.05 -12.48 -16.84
C CYS A 72 31.45 -13.06 -18.13
N LEU A 73 31.98 -14.16 -18.68
CA LEU A 73 31.47 -14.88 -19.84
C LEU A 73 30.25 -15.75 -19.48
N SER A 74 30.21 -16.39 -18.32
CA SER A 74 29.06 -17.21 -17.88
C SER A 74 27.83 -16.34 -17.57
N LEU A 75 28.04 -15.22 -16.88
CA LEU A 75 27.00 -14.20 -16.66
C LEU A 75 26.51 -13.56 -17.97
N GLN A 76 27.34 -13.58 -19.03
CA GLN A 76 26.98 -13.00 -20.34
C GLN A 76 26.17 -13.90 -21.24
N ILE A 77 26.32 -15.21 -21.16
CA ILE A 77 25.51 -16.13 -21.95
C ILE A 77 24.08 -16.11 -21.44
N GLU A 78 23.89 -16.13 -20.11
CA GLU A 78 22.57 -16.10 -19.47
C GLU A 78 21.83 -14.77 -19.67
N LEU A 79 22.52 -13.63 -19.51
CA LEU A 79 21.90 -12.31 -19.71
C LEU A 79 21.76 -11.90 -21.19
N LYS A 80 22.52 -12.49 -22.12
CA LYS A 80 22.38 -12.25 -23.57
C LYS A 80 21.06 -12.81 -24.08
N ASP A 81 20.61 -13.92 -23.56
CA ASP A 81 19.34 -14.52 -23.93
C ASP A 81 18.16 -13.78 -23.29
N ILE A 82 18.28 -13.31 -22.06
CA ILE A 82 17.24 -12.50 -21.37
C ILE A 82 16.98 -11.17 -22.10
N ILE A 83 17.98 -10.51 -22.67
CA ILE A 83 17.78 -9.20 -23.36
C ILE A 83 17.43 -9.37 -24.86
N ILE A 84 17.87 -10.45 -25.51
CA ILE A 84 17.37 -10.80 -26.86
C ILE A 84 15.90 -11.23 -26.81
N ILE A 85 15.48 -11.73 -25.66
CA ILE A 85 14.12 -12.12 -25.31
C ILE A 85 13.18 -10.89 -25.18
N ILE A 86 13.71 -9.70 -24.83
CA ILE A 86 12.98 -8.42 -24.77
C ILE A 86 12.87 -7.75 -26.17
N ILE A 87 12.78 -8.48 -27.25
CA ILE A 87 12.36 -7.91 -28.54
C ILE A 87 10.84 -8.07 -28.62
N MET A 88 10.14 -6.97 -28.46
CA MET A 88 8.70 -6.84 -28.28
C MET A 88 7.89 -7.33 -29.47
N SER A 89 6.73 -7.93 -29.21
CA SER A 89 5.82 -8.40 -30.25
C SER A 89 5.18 -7.22 -31.00
N LYS A 90 5.08 -7.32 -32.32
CA LYS A 90 4.40 -6.36 -33.18
C LYS A 90 2.90 -6.67 -33.37
N GLU A 91 2.31 -7.51 -32.53
CA GLU A 91 0.87 -7.72 -32.58
C GLU A 91 0.14 -6.46 -32.14
N ALA A 92 -0.96 -6.14 -32.81
CA ALA A 92 -1.78 -4.96 -32.48
C ALA A 92 -2.29 -5.09 -31.04
N ARG A 93 -1.80 -4.20 -30.16
CA ARG A 93 -2.21 -4.18 -28.74
C ARG A 93 -3.71 -3.88 -28.65
N PRO A 94 -4.49 -4.62 -27.84
CA PRO A 94 -5.90 -4.33 -27.63
C PRO A 94 -6.06 -2.89 -27.12
N SER A 95 -7.19 -2.27 -27.42
CA SER A 95 -7.50 -0.91 -26.97
C SER A 95 -8.71 -0.93 -26.04
N TRP A 96 -8.85 0.11 -25.23
CA TRP A 96 -10.09 0.36 -24.47
C TRP A 96 -11.26 0.56 -25.43
N ASP A 97 -12.45 0.07 -25.04
CA ASP A 97 -13.66 0.19 -25.87
C ASP A 97 -14.15 1.65 -25.95
N SER A 98 -13.86 2.46 -24.93
CA SER A 98 -14.20 3.89 -24.91
C SER A 98 -13.23 4.70 -24.06
N PRO A 99 -13.07 6.02 -24.34
CA PRO A 99 -12.32 6.92 -23.47
C PRO A 99 -12.82 6.98 -22.03
N MET A 100 -14.13 6.81 -21.82
CA MET A 100 -14.74 6.80 -20.49
C MET A 100 -14.29 5.58 -19.69
N GLN A 101 -14.18 4.42 -20.32
CA GLN A 101 -13.67 3.20 -19.69
C GLN A 101 -12.24 3.38 -19.18
N PHE A 102 -11.39 4.04 -19.96
CA PHE A 102 -10.03 4.38 -19.54
C PHE A 102 -10.03 5.34 -18.33
N VAL A 103 -10.85 6.41 -18.37
CA VAL A 103 -10.96 7.36 -17.24
C VAL A 103 -11.44 6.63 -15.98
N LEU A 104 -12.47 5.80 -16.08
CA LEU A 104 -12.97 5.03 -14.95
C LEU A 104 -11.94 4.02 -14.44
N ALA A 105 -11.12 3.42 -15.31
CA ALA A 105 -10.02 2.55 -14.88
C ALA A 105 -8.98 3.34 -14.09
N CYS A 106 -8.59 4.53 -14.55
CA CYS A 106 -7.69 5.42 -13.81
C CYS A 106 -8.30 5.90 -12.49
N VAL A 107 -9.60 6.23 -12.46
CA VAL A 107 -10.32 6.61 -11.23
C VAL A 107 -10.39 5.43 -10.26
N SER A 108 -10.81 4.25 -10.72
CA SER A 108 -10.87 3.04 -9.89
C SER A 108 -9.51 2.63 -9.32
N TYR A 109 -8.43 2.90 -10.03
CA TYR A 109 -7.06 2.69 -9.57
C TYR A 109 -6.61 3.72 -8.55
N ALA A 110 -6.80 5.01 -8.85
CA ALA A 110 -6.33 6.11 -8.03
C ALA A 110 -7.17 6.30 -6.76
N VAL A 111 -8.50 6.17 -6.88
CA VAL A 111 -9.44 6.26 -5.73
C VAL A 111 -9.50 4.92 -5.03
N GLY A 112 -8.66 4.75 -4.04
CA GLY A 112 -8.52 3.52 -3.27
C GLY A 112 -8.71 3.73 -1.77
N LEU A 113 -8.28 2.72 -1.02
CA LEU A 113 -8.33 2.74 0.45
C LEU A 113 -7.56 3.93 1.04
N GLY A 114 -6.49 4.37 0.39
CA GLY A 114 -5.68 5.51 0.83
C GLY A 114 -6.43 6.84 0.91
N ASN A 115 -7.48 7.03 0.10
CA ASN A 115 -8.32 8.23 0.15
C ASN A 115 -9.29 8.22 1.34
N VAL A 116 -9.70 7.03 1.80
CA VAL A 116 -10.70 6.88 2.86
C VAL A 116 -10.09 6.79 4.25
N TRP A 117 -8.88 6.21 4.39
CA TRP A 117 -8.26 6.04 5.71
C TRP A 117 -6.92 6.76 5.89
N ARG A 118 -6.02 6.72 4.88
CA ARG A 118 -4.69 7.33 5.02
C ARG A 118 -4.74 8.86 4.96
N PHE A 119 -5.51 9.40 4.04
CA PHE A 119 -5.62 10.86 3.90
C PHE A 119 -6.29 11.52 5.10
N PRO A 120 -7.46 11.03 5.63
CA PRO A 120 -8.04 11.59 6.85
C PRO A 120 -7.11 11.47 8.07
N TYR A 121 -6.38 10.35 8.21
CA TYR A 121 -5.38 10.17 9.25
C TYR A 121 -4.27 11.23 9.16
N LEU A 122 -3.71 11.44 7.97
CA LEU A 122 -2.69 12.47 7.76
C LEU A 122 -3.24 13.89 8.04
N CYS A 123 -4.48 14.17 7.66
CA CYS A 123 -5.13 15.43 8.04
C CYS A 123 -5.20 15.60 9.56
N GLN A 124 -5.59 14.57 10.30
CA GLN A 124 -5.66 14.61 11.76
C GLN A 124 -4.27 14.82 12.37
N MET A 125 -3.28 14.01 11.98
CA MET A 125 -1.90 14.06 12.50
C MET A 125 -1.24 15.43 12.27
N HIS A 126 -1.54 16.09 11.15
CA HIS A 126 -0.91 17.36 10.76
C HIS A 126 -1.81 18.60 10.96
N GLY A 127 -2.70 18.56 11.96
CA GLY A 127 -3.48 19.72 12.36
C GLY A 127 -4.66 20.06 11.45
N GLY A 128 -5.39 19.06 11.00
CA GLY A 128 -6.64 19.23 10.26
C GLY A 128 -6.47 19.94 8.92
N GLY A 129 -7.16 21.07 8.75
CA GLY A 129 -7.14 21.85 7.53
C GLY A 129 -5.77 22.44 7.14
N GLY A 130 -4.83 22.50 8.08
CA GLY A 130 -3.45 22.90 7.80
C GLY A 130 -2.77 21.97 6.78
N PHE A 131 -3.04 20.67 6.81
CA PHE A 131 -2.52 19.69 5.87
C PHE A 131 -3.02 19.85 4.44
N LEU A 132 -4.23 20.42 4.25
CA LEU A 132 -4.80 20.61 2.92
C LEU A 132 -3.96 21.58 2.05
N ILE A 133 -3.27 22.53 2.68
CA ILE A 133 -2.45 23.52 1.96
C ILE A 133 -1.28 22.86 1.23
N PRO A 134 -0.35 22.15 1.92
CA PRO A 134 0.74 21.44 1.23
C PRO A 134 0.22 20.34 0.29
N TYR A 135 -0.87 19.65 0.64
CA TYR A 135 -1.45 18.62 -0.22
C TYR A 135 -1.93 19.17 -1.55
N LEU A 136 -2.72 20.26 -1.56
CA LEU A 136 -3.21 20.88 -2.81
C LEU A 136 -2.06 21.52 -3.60
N LEU A 137 -1.06 22.08 -2.92
CA LEU A 137 0.11 22.62 -3.58
C LEU A 137 0.91 21.51 -4.28
N MET A 138 1.19 20.38 -3.61
CA MET A 138 1.87 19.25 -4.20
C MET A 138 1.06 18.60 -5.33
N LEU A 139 -0.27 18.58 -5.24
CA LEU A 139 -1.13 18.14 -6.33
C LEU A 139 -0.87 18.95 -7.62
N VAL A 140 -0.82 20.26 -7.51
CA VAL A 140 -0.63 21.17 -8.68
C VAL A 140 0.82 21.14 -9.17
N LEU A 141 1.80 21.12 -8.28
CA LEU A 141 3.21 21.23 -8.66
C LEU A 141 3.82 19.88 -9.13
N GLU A 142 3.32 18.77 -8.61
CA GLU A 142 3.88 17.43 -8.89
C GLU A 142 2.82 16.45 -9.40
N GLY A 143 1.70 16.29 -8.68
CA GLY A 143 0.74 15.24 -8.97
C GLY A 143 0.20 15.29 -10.40
N ILE A 144 -0.41 16.39 -10.78
CA ILE A 144 -1.02 16.59 -12.11
C ILE A 144 0.04 16.51 -13.23
N PRO A 145 1.20 17.22 -13.13
CA PRO A 145 2.22 17.15 -14.16
C PRO A 145 2.79 15.77 -14.38
N LEU A 146 3.11 15.05 -13.32
CA LEU A 146 3.69 13.71 -13.39
C LEU A 146 2.69 12.68 -13.91
N PHE A 147 1.45 12.75 -13.45
CA PHE A 147 0.36 11.89 -13.93
C PHE A 147 0.16 12.07 -15.46
N CYS A 148 0.13 13.31 -15.93
CA CYS A 148 0.03 13.62 -17.36
C CYS A 148 1.24 13.06 -18.14
N MET A 149 2.45 13.14 -17.60
CA MET A 149 3.67 12.65 -18.23
C MET A 149 3.65 11.12 -18.38
N GLU A 150 3.28 10.37 -17.35
CA GLU A 150 3.18 8.90 -17.42
C GLU A 150 2.12 8.45 -18.43
N LEU A 151 0.96 9.11 -18.46
CA LEU A 151 -0.07 8.83 -19.46
C LEU A 151 0.42 9.10 -20.89
N ALA A 152 1.13 10.21 -21.12
CA ALA A 152 1.69 10.55 -22.43
C ALA A 152 2.70 9.49 -22.90
N ILE A 153 3.60 9.05 -21.99
CA ILE A 153 4.59 7.99 -22.30
C ILE A 153 3.88 6.69 -22.66
N GLY A 154 2.93 6.25 -21.83
CA GLY A 154 2.19 5.01 -22.04
C GLY A 154 1.44 5.02 -23.38
N GLN A 155 0.73 6.10 -23.70
CA GLN A 155 -0.03 6.26 -24.95
C GLN A 155 0.88 6.33 -26.18
N LYS A 156 2.01 7.07 -26.11
CA LYS A 156 2.97 7.18 -27.22
C LYS A 156 3.70 5.88 -27.49
N MET A 157 4.22 5.24 -26.45
CA MET A 157 5.05 4.05 -26.58
C MET A 157 4.22 2.78 -26.85
N ARG A 158 2.97 2.72 -26.36
CA ARG A 158 2.08 1.54 -26.43
C ARG A 158 2.72 0.27 -25.89
N LEU A 159 3.47 0.39 -24.81
CA LEU A 159 4.23 -0.68 -24.16
C LEU A 159 4.08 -0.56 -22.64
N GLY A 160 4.24 -1.67 -21.91
CA GLY A 160 4.37 -1.66 -20.47
C GLY A 160 5.64 -0.91 -20.01
N SER A 161 5.78 -0.68 -18.71
CA SER A 161 6.85 0.16 -18.14
C SER A 161 8.26 -0.26 -18.60
N ILE A 162 8.61 -1.56 -18.53
CA ILE A 162 9.94 -2.05 -18.96
C ILE A 162 10.19 -1.71 -20.44
N GLY A 163 9.18 -1.92 -21.25
CA GLY A 163 9.27 -1.67 -22.67
C GLY A 163 9.34 -0.20 -23.04
N ALA A 164 8.52 0.62 -22.43
CA ALA A 164 8.47 2.05 -22.66
C ALA A 164 9.82 2.71 -22.32
N TRP A 165 10.38 2.43 -21.16
CA TRP A 165 11.68 2.98 -20.76
C TRP A 165 12.85 2.45 -21.58
N THR A 166 12.82 1.16 -21.94
CA THR A 166 13.84 0.59 -22.85
C THR A 166 13.78 1.19 -24.25
N ALA A 167 12.60 1.55 -24.75
CA ALA A 167 12.43 2.22 -26.04
C ALA A 167 12.95 3.66 -26.03
N ILE A 168 12.82 4.38 -24.93
CA ILE A 168 13.42 5.72 -24.72
C ILE A 168 14.95 5.62 -24.72
N SER A 169 15.49 4.75 -23.88
CA SER A 169 16.92 4.43 -23.84
C SER A 169 17.16 3.05 -23.23
N PRO A 170 18.00 2.20 -23.86
CA PRO A 170 18.35 0.89 -23.29
C PRO A 170 18.93 0.96 -21.86
N TYR A 171 19.51 2.07 -21.46
CA TYR A 171 20.04 2.29 -20.11
C TYR A 171 18.94 2.48 -19.06
N LEU A 172 17.73 2.86 -19.50
CA LEU A 172 16.59 3.13 -18.65
C LEU A 172 15.67 1.90 -18.43
N GLY A 173 15.98 0.76 -19.05
CA GLY A 173 15.18 -0.46 -18.85
C GLY A 173 15.05 -0.88 -17.39
N GLY A 174 16.09 -0.57 -16.58
CA GLY A 174 16.08 -0.80 -15.13
C GLY A 174 15.03 0.01 -14.38
N LEU A 175 14.61 1.17 -14.90
CA LEU A 175 13.56 2.00 -14.32
C LEU A 175 12.20 1.27 -14.39
N GLY A 176 11.86 0.70 -15.55
CA GLY A 176 10.65 -0.11 -15.67
C GLY A 176 10.68 -1.39 -14.81
N ILE A 177 11.85 -1.99 -14.60
CA ILE A 177 11.99 -3.13 -13.68
C ILE A 177 11.77 -2.68 -12.23
N ALA A 178 12.33 -1.53 -11.83
CA ALA A 178 12.13 -0.97 -10.50
C ALA A 178 10.64 -0.71 -10.22
N SER A 179 9.89 -0.14 -11.19
CA SER A 179 8.44 0.07 -11.10
C SER A 179 7.69 -1.27 -10.92
N VAL A 180 8.05 -2.31 -11.66
CA VAL A 180 7.44 -3.66 -11.52
C VAL A 180 7.72 -4.26 -10.15
N VAL A 181 8.97 -4.17 -9.64
CA VAL A 181 9.35 -4.67 -8.30
C VAL A 181 8.57 -3.95 -7.21
N THR A 182 8.48 -2.62 -7.28
CA THR A 182 7.72 -1.82 -6.32
C THR A 182 6.22 -2.15 -6.36
N SER A 183 5.65 -2.33 -7.56
CA SER A 183 4.26 -2.77 -7.73
C SER A 183 4.02 -4.19 -7.20
N MET A 184 5.01 -5.08 -7.32
CA MET A 184 4.96 -6.41 -6.73
C MET A 184 4.86 -6.33 -5.21
N TYR A 185 5.71 -5.51 -4.58
CA TYR A 185 5.66 -5.31 -3.13
C TYR A 185 4.31 -4.74 -2.68
N LEU A 186 3.78 -3.76 -3.42
CA LEU A 186 2.45 -3.20 -3.12
C LEU A 186 1.36 -4.28 -3.22
N CYS A 187 1.37 -5.11 -4.27
CA CYS A 187 0.39 -6.18 -4.43
C CYS A 187 0.42 -7.20 -3.29
N LEU A 188 1.60 -7.49 -2.73
CA LEU A 188 1.74 -8.45 -1.64
C LEU A 188 0.98 -8.03 -0.38
N TYR A 189 1.14 -6.79 0.08
CA TYR A 189 0.54 -6.36 1.33
C TYR A 189 -0.85 -5.72 1.14
N TYR A 190 -1.11 -5.05 0.03
CA TYR A 190 -2.37 -4.32 -0.16
C TYR A 190 -3.59 -5.26 -0.22
N ASN A 191 -3.43 -6.46 -0.79
CA ASN A 191 -4.52 -7.43 -0.85
C ASN A 191 -4.83 -8.09 0.51
N VAL A 192 -3.93 -7.97 1.49
CA VAL A 192 -4.18 -8.38 2.88
C VAL A 192 -5.26 -7.50 3.53
N ILE A 193 -5.30 -6.20 3.20
CA ILE A 193 -6.35 -5.29 3.68
C ILE A 193 -7.72 -5.73 3.11
N ASN A 194 -7.77 -6.20 1.87
CA ASN A 194 -8.97 -6.80 1.31
C ASN A 194 -9.38 -8.08 2.06
N ALA A 195 -8.42 -8.92 2.48
CA ALA A 195 -8.70 -10.09 3.30
C ALA A 195 -9.29 -9.72 4.67
N TRP A 196 -8.76 -8.66 5.34
CA TRP A 196 -9.36 -8.13 6.58
C TRP A 196 -10.77 -7.60 6.34
N SER A 197 -11.00 -6.93 5.21
CA SER A 197 -12.34 -6.42 4.84
C SER A 197 -13.34 -7.55 4.60
N PHE A 198 -12.91 -8.69 4.00
CA PHE A 198 -13.75 -9.89 3.88
C PHE A 198 -14.06 -10.50 5.25
N TRP A 199 -13.07 -10.56 6.15
CA TRP A 199 -13.26 -11.07 7.51
C TRP A 199 -14.34 -10.27 8.26
N TYR A 200 -14.23 -8.96 8.25
CA TYR A 200 -15.26 -8.09 8.85
C TYR A 200 -16.62 -8.21 8.16
N LEU A 201 -16.64 -8.29 6.82
CA LEU A 201 -17.88 -8.46 6.07
C LEU A 201 -18.60 -9.74 6.46
N PHE A 202 -17.91 -10.88 6.56
CA PHE A 202 -18.52 -12.14 6.98
C PHE A 202 -19.06 -12.08 8.41
N HIS A 203 -18.36 -11.42 9.30
CA HIS A 203 -18.78 -11.24 10.70
C HIS A 203 -19.90 -10.19 10.86
N SER A 204 -20.13 -9.34 9.84
CA SER A 204 -21.22 -8.33 9.84
C SER A 204 -22.62 -8.96 9.71
N PHE A 205 -22.74 -10.22 9.29
CA PHE A 205 -24.02 -10.91 9.17
C PHE A 205 -24.50 -11.57 10.47
N GLN A 206 -23.80 -11.42 11.57
CA GLN A 206 -24.22 -11.93 12.88
C GLN A 206 -25.28 -11.02 13.51
N SER A 207 -26.15 -11.59 14.36
CA SER A 207 -27.21 -10.85 15.04
C SER A 207 -26.71 -9.75 15.96
N VAL A 208 -25.60 -9.98 16.65
CA VAL A 208 -24.82 -8.98 17.39
C VAL A 208 -23.45 -8.91 16.73
N LEU A 209 -22.97 -7.68 16.47
CA LEU A 209 -21.66 -7.50 15.86
C LEU A 209 -20.56 -7.93 16.85
N PRO A 210 -19.62 -8.80 16.48
CA PRO A 210 -18.60 -9.33 17.39
C PRO A 210 -17.70 -8.28 18.05
N TRP A 211 -17.62 -7.09 17.47
CA TRP A 211 -16.87 -5.95 18.01
C TRP A 211 -17.74 -4.96 18.82
N ALA A 212 -19.00 -5.28 19.05
CA ALA A 212 -19.87 -4.42 19.85
C ALA A 212 -19.62 -4.59 21.34
N GLU A 213 -19.41 -5.82 21.80
CA GLU A 213 -19.22 -6.20 23.20
C GLU A 213 -17.99 -7.07 23.39
N CYS A 214 -17.42 -7.06 24.60
CA CYS A 214 -16.32 -7.95 24.93
C CYS A 214 -16.78 -9.40 25.07
N PRO A 215 -15.98 -10.39 24.64
CA PRO A 215 -16.28 -11.80 24.87
C PRO A 215 -16.22 -12.12 26.37
N VAL A 216 -17.10 -13.03 26.78
CA VAL A 216 -17.15 -13.54 28.17
C VAL A 216 -15.95 -14.47 28.39
N ASN A 217 -15.33 -14.38 29.56
CA ASN A 217 -14.22 -15.25 29.95
C ASN A 217 -14.64 -16.74 30.01
N ALA A 218 -13.66 -17.66 29.98
CA ALA A 218 -13.91 -19.10 29.96
C ALA A 218 -14.76 -19.60 31.15
N ASN A 219 -14.71 -18.91 32.29
CA ASN A 219 -15.44 -19.25 33.51
C ASN A 219 -16.85 -18.61 33.56
N ARG A 220 -17.21 -17.78 32.58
CA ARG A 220 -18.48 -17.03 32.52
C ARG A 220 -18.73 -16.15 33.76
N THR A 221 -17.67 -15.69 34.43
CA THR A 221 -17.75 -14.84 35.63
C THR A 221 -17.63 -13.35 35.32
N GLY A 222 -17.31 -12.97 34.10
CA GLY A 222 -17.13 -11.60 33.64
C GLY A 222 -16.63 -11.56 32.20
N TYR A 223 -16.31 -10.39 31.72
CA TYR A 223 -15.67 -10.21 30.40
C TYR A 223 -14.17 -10.56 30.46
N LEU A 224 -13.56 -10.66 29.29
CA LEU A 224 -12.14 -10.91 29.17
C LEU A 224 -11.36 -9.62 29.53
N GLU A 225 -10.47 -9.69 30.51
CA GLU A 225 -9.73 -8.54 31.04
C GLU A 225 -8.98 -7.75 29.95
N GLU A 226 -8.31 -8.44 29.01
CA GLU A 226 -7.62 -7.82 27.88
C GLU A 226 -8.59 -6.97 27.03
N CYS A 227 -9.83 -7.40 26.87
CA CYS A 227 -10.83 -6.67 26.11
C CYS A 227 -11.40 -5.47 26.86
N GLU A 228 -11.64 -5.60 28.18
CA GLU A 228 -12.13 -4.50 29.02
C GLU A 228 -11.12 -3.33 29.04
N VAL A 229 -9.82 -3.65 29.06
CA VAL A 229 -8.77 -2.63 29.04
C VAL A 229 -8.60 -2.02 27.64
N ALA A 230 -8.69 -2.83 26.58
CA ALA A 230 -8.41 -2.38 25.20
C ALA A 230 -9.59 -1.68 24.51
N SER A 231 -10.78 -2.04 24.74
CA SER A 231 -12.06 -1.82 24.05
C SER A 231 -12.46 -2.99 23.12
N PRO A 232 -13.77 -3.26 22.95
CA PRO A 232 -14.25 -4.37 22.13
C PRO A 232 -13.77 -4.30 20.66
N THR A 233 -13.74 -3.12 20.08
CA THR A 233 -13.32 -2.92 18.67
C THR A 233 -11.83 -3.11 18.45
N GLN A 234 -10.99 -2.65 19.38
CA GLN A 234 -9.55 -2.88 19.35
C GLN A 234 -9.22 -4.36 19.56
N TYR A 235 -9.87 -4.98 20.57
CA TYR A 235 -9.71 -6.41 20.84
C TYR A 235 -10.07 -7.25 19.61
N PHE A 236 -11.22 -6.98 18.97
CA PHE A 236 -11.62 -7.71 17.78
C PHE A 236 -10.61 -7.53 16.62
N PHE A 237 -10.08 -6.33 16.42
CA PHE A 237 -9.08 -6.11 15.37
C PHE A 237 -7.77 -6.84 15.66
N TYR A 238 -7.18 -6.62 16.84
CA TYR A 238 -5.85 -7.17 17.14
C TYR A 238 -5.88 -8.67 17.48
N ARG A 239 -6.92 -9.15 18.19
CA ARG A 239 -6.94 -10.54 18.68
C ARG A 239 -7.77 -11.49 17.81
N GLU A 240 -8.93 -11.07 17.32
CA GLU A 240 -9.80 -11.92 16.51
C GLU A 240 -9.46 -11.83 15.01
N THR A 241 -9.16 -10.64 14.49
CA THR A 241 -8.85 -10.45 13.07
C THR A 241 -7.40 -10.78 12.75
N LEU A 242 -6.45 -10.25 13.52
CA LEU A 242 -5.01 -10.43 13.27
C LEU A 242 -4.42 -11.60 14.06
N ASN A 243 -5.01 -11.95 15.21
CA ASN A 243 -4.45 -12.88 16.20
C ASN A 243 -2.98 -12.55 16.52
N ILE A 244 -2.72 -11.24 16.76
CA ILE A 244 -1.37 -10.68 16.81
C ILE A 244 -0.54 -11.23 17.97
N SER A 245 0.75 -11.48 17.71
CA SER A 245 1.76 -11.84 18.74
C SER A 245 2.24 -10.60 19.51
N SER A 246 2.94 -10.80 20.62
CA SER A 246 3.49 -9.71 21.43
C SER A 246 4.73 -9.06 20.79
N SER A 247 5.38 -9.73 19.85
CA SER A 247 6.53 -9.19 19.12
C SER A 247 6.65 -9.81 17.73
N ILE A 248 7.47 -9.20 16.88
CA ILE A 248 7.78 -9.72 15.54
C ILE A 248 8.55 -11.05 15.59
N ASP A 249 9.23 -11.35 16.71
CA ASP A 249 10.02 -12.58 16.89
C ASP A 249 9.13 -13.81 17.11
N GLU A 250 7.92 -13.63 17.62
CA GLU A 250 6.95 -14.69 17.87
C GLU A 250 6.15 -15.05 16.61
N ASN A 251 6.57 -16.05 15.87
CA ASN A 251 5.90 -16.43 14.61
C ASN A 251 4.58 -17.19 14.76
N GLY A 252 4.12 -17.56 15.88
CA GLY A 252 2.82 -18.12 16.33
C GLY A 252 1.92 -18.92 15.35
N GLY A 253 2.34 -19.19 14.12
CA GLY A 253 1.58 -19.92 13.09
C GLY A 253 0.66 -19.04 12.22
N ILE A 254 -0.03 -19.66 11.27
CA ILE A 254 -0.92 -19.00 10.29
C ILE A 254 -2.36 -18.94 10.85
N HIS A 255 -2.99 -17.76 10.74
CA HIS A 255 -4.41 -17.61 11.02
C HIS A 255 -5.25 -18.08 9.82
N MET A 256 -5.82 -19.30 9.91
CA MET A 256 -6.48 -19.97 8.79
C MET A 256 -7.66 -19.18 8.22
N GLY A 257 -8.43 -18.47 9.05
CA GLY A 257 -9.53 -17.63 8.60
C GLY A 257 -9.06 -16.50 7.68
N GLN A 258 -7.97 -15.81 8.07
CA GLN A 258 -7.36 -14.77 7.24
C GLN A 258 -6.73 -15.34 5.96
N ALA A 259 -6.11 -16.52 6.04
CA ALA A 259 -5.54 -17.20 4.87
C ALA A 259 -6.62 -17.53 3.83
N LEU A 260 -7.81 -17.99 4.26
CA LEU A 260 -8.95 -18.24 3.37
C LEU A 260 -9.53 -16.94 2.78
N CYS A 261 -9.62 -15.87 3.56
CA CYS A 261 -10.04 -14.55 3.06
C CYS A 261 -9.03 -14.01 2.03
N LEU A 262 -7.73 -14.18 2.25
CA LEU A 262 -6.69 -13.78 1.30
C LEU A 262 -6.75 -14.60 0.01
N LEU A 263 -6.99 -15.91 0.11
CA LEU A 263 -7.22 -16.77 -1.05
C LEU A 263 -8.42 -16.29 -1.87
N LEU A 264 -9.54 -16.00 -1.20
CA LEU A 264 -10.75 -15.46 -1.85
C LEU A 264 -10.46 -14.12 -2.55
N ALA A 265 -9.73 -13.22 -1.89
CA ALA A 265 -9.35 -11.94 -2.46
C ALA A 265 -8.54 -12.11 -3.75
N TRP A 266 -7.55 -13.01 -3.78
CA TRP A 266 -6.76 -13.28 -4.97
C TRP A 266 -7.54 -13.98 -6.09
N ILE A 267 -8.49 -14.86 -5.76
CA ILE A 267 -9.39 -15.46 -6.74
C ILE A 267 -10.21 -14.38 -7.44
N ILE A 268 -10.77 -13.43 -6.69
CA ILE A 268 -11.58 -12.35 -7.25
C ILE A 268 -10.73 -11.43 -8.12
N VAL A 269 -9.52 -11.05 -7.67
CA VAL A 269 -8.58 -10.26 -8.48
C VAL A 269 -8.27 -11.00 -9.80
N TYR A 270 -7.97 -12.30 -9.74
CA TYR A 270 -7.71 -13.10 -10.96
C TYR A 270 -8.91 -13.08 -11.91
N LEU A 271 -10.13 -13.31 -11.41
CA LEU A 271 -11.34 -13.28 -12.23
C LEU A 271 -11.55 -11.92 -12.91
N PHE A 272 -11.17 -10.83 -12.25
CA PHE A 272 -11.28 -9.49 -12.81
C PHE A 272 -10.28 -9.20 -13.92
N ILE A 273 -9.09 -9.83 -13.91
CA ILE A 273 -8.01 -9.58 -14.87
C ILE A 273 -7.84 -10.71 -15.89
N VAL A 274 -8.55 -11.84 -15.77
CA VAL A 274 -8.32 -13.05 -16.57
C VAL A 274 -8.31 -12.80 -18.06
N ARG A 275 -9.24 -11.98 -18.57
CA ARG A 275 -9.34 -11.59 -19.99
C ARG A 275 -8.63 -10.26 -20.32
N GLY A 276 -7.76 -9.78 -19.42
CA GLY A 276 -7.04 -8.50 -19.58
C GLY A 276 -7.99 -7.30 -19.62
N VAL A 277 -7.71 -6.32 -20.48
CA VAL A 277 -8.42 -5.03 -20.56
C VAL A 277 -9.94 -5.17 -20.73
N LYS A 278 -10.41 -6.20 -21.48
CA LYS A 278 -11.85 -6.43 -21.67
C LYS A 278 -12.58 -6.79 -20.38
N SER A 279 -11.98 -7.63 -19.54
CA SER A 279 -12.56 -8.01 -18.25
C SER A 279 -12.47 -6.85 -17.26
N THR A 280 -11.29 -6.25 -17.13
CA THR A 280 -11.05 -5.08 -16.28
C THR A 280 -11.99 -3.93 -16.64
N GLY A 281 -12.18 -3.64 -17.93
CA GLY A 281 -13.03 -2.55 -18.40
C GLY A 281 -14.50 -2.65 -18.01
N MET A 282 -15.05 -3.86 -17.83
CA MET A 282 -16.42 -4.03 -17.34
C MET A 282 -16.51 -3.83 -15.82
N VAL A 283 -15.54 -4.33 -15.08
CA VAL A 283 -15.52 -4.26 -13.62
C VAL A 283 -15.35 -2.83 -13.11
N VAL A 284 -14.55 -2.01 -13.80
CA VAL A 284 -14.27 -0.63 -13.36
C VAL A 284 -15.51 0.27 -13.33
N TYR A 285 -16.55 0.00 -14.11
CA TYR A 285 -17.80 0.76 -13.99
C TYR A 285 -18.41 0.63 -12.60
N PHE A 286 -18.37 -0.55 -12.01
CA PHE A 286 -18.93 -0.80 -10.70
C PHE A 286 -17.96 -0.37 -9.58
N THR A 287 -16.69 -0.76 -9.67
CA THR A 287 -15.68 -0.43 -8.64
C THR A 287 -15.40 1.06 -8.54
N ALA A 288 -15.52 1.82 -9.64
CA ALA A 288 -15.34 3.27 -9.62
C ALA A 288 -16.57 4.06 -9.14
N THR A 289 -17.80 3.54 -9.29
CA THR A 289 -19.01 4.34 -9.01
C THR A 289 -19.68 4.00 -7.69
N PHE A 290 -19.77 2.72 -7.33
CA PHE A 290 -20.45 2.27 -6.12
C PHE A 290 -19.92 2.89 -4.83
N PRO A 291 -18.61 3.05 -4.62
CA PRO A 291 -18.07 3.69 -3.42
C PRO A 291 -18.63 5.11 -3.19
N TYR A 292 -18.87 5.88 -4.24
CA TYR A 292 -19.44 7.22 -4.09
C TYR A 292 -20.89 7.20 -3.59
N VAL A 293 -21.67 6.22 -4.04
CA VAL A 293 -23.05 6.04 -3.53
C VAL A 293 -23.00 5.77 -2.02
N VAL A 294 -22.09 4.90 -1.60
CA VAL A 294 -21.92 4.57 -0.18
C VAL A 294 -21.43 5.79 0.62
N LEU A 295 -20.41 6.50 0.12
CA LEU A 295 -19.89 7.72 0.78
C LEU A 295 -20.96 8.80 0.94
N ILE A 296 -21.86 8.98 -0.07
CA ILE A 296 -22.99 9.92 0.03
C ILE A 296 -23.97 9.48 1.14
N ILE A 297 -24.28 8.19 1.20
CA ILE A 297 -25.17 7.64 2.24
C ILE A 297 -24.55 7.85 3.62
N TYR A 298 -23.22 7.59 3.76
CA TYR A 298 -22.48 7.83 5.01
C TYR A 298 -22.37 9.31 5.37
N LEU A 299 -22.23 10.21 4.38
CA LEU A 299 -22.23 11.65 4.62
C LEU A 299 -23.58 12.08 5.21
N ILE A 300 -24.69 11.70 4.55
CA ILE A 300 -26.04 12.06 5.02
C ILE A 300 -26.25 11.56 6.45
N ARG A 301 -25.86 10.33 6.73
CA ARG A 301 -25.97 9.76 8.07
C ARG A 301 -24.99 10.43 9.06
N GLY A 302 -23.72 10.59 8.66
CA GLY A 302 -22.64 11.13 9.48
C GLY A 302 -22.97 12.52 10.03
N VAL A 303 -23.42 13.44 9.18
CA VAL A 303 -23.75 14.82 9.59
C VAL A 303 -24.99 14.92 10.49
N THR A 304 -25.84 13.88 10.54
CA THR A 304 -27.01 13.83 11.45
C THR A 304 -26.67 13.25 12.83
N LEU A 305 -25.45 12.77 13.04
CA LEU A 305 -25.00 12.24 14.33
C LEU A 305 -24.72 13.39 15.30
N HIS A 306 -25.03 13.17 16.59
CA HIS A 306 -24.76 14.14 17.63
C HIS A 306 -23.25 14.41 17.76
N GLY A 307 -22.83 15.68 17.80
CA GLY A 307 -21.42 16.06 17.86
C GLY A 307 -20.61 15.94 16.56
N ALA A 308 -21.20 15.45 15.47
CA ALA A 308 -20.51 15.31 14.16
C ALA A 308 -19.91 16.64 13.66
N TRP A 309 -20.59 17.74 13.93
CA TRP A 309 -20.13 19.08 13.52
C TRP A 309 -18.81 19.49 14.18
N ASN A 310 -18.55 19.03 15.40
CA ASN A 310 -17.28 19.30 16.09
C ASN A 310 -16.09 18.75 15.31
N GLY A 311 -16.20 17.54 14.78
CA GLY A 311 -15.17 16.94 13.95
C GLY A 311 -15.00 17.64 12.59
N VAL A 312 -16.11 17.98 11.91
CA VAL A 312 -16.05 18.72 10.64
C VAL A 312 -15.41 20.11 10.87
N LYS A 313 -15.78 20.82 11.95
CA LYS A 313 -15.16 22.08 12.33
C LYS A 313 -13.67 21.93 12.58
N TYR A 314 -13.25 20.89 13.30
CA TYR A 314 -11.84 20.57 13.54
C TYR A 314 -11.08 20.37 12.21
N MET A 315 -11.63 19.61 11.25
CA MET A 315 -11.02 19.40 9.95
C MET A 315 -10.74 20.72 9.19
N PHE A 316 -11.66 21.71 9.27
CA PHE A 316 -11.51 22.98 8.57
C PHE A 316 -10.86 24.10 9.41
N THR A 317 -10.48 23.81 10.65
CA THR A 317 -9.74 24.76 11.50
C THR A 317 -8.23 24.44 11.37
N PRO A 318 -7.46 25.25 10.61
CA PRO A 318 -6.06 24.92 10.33
C PRO A 318 -5.18 25.25 11.52
N LYS A 319 -4.39 24.27 12.00
CA LYS A 319 -3.27 24.49 12.92
C LYS A 319 -2.05 24.87 12.09
N LEU A 320 -1.86 26.17 11.79
CA LEU A 320 -0.84 26.68 10.87
C LEU A 320 0.61 26.40 11.34
N GLU A 321 0.81 26.15 12.63
CA GLU A 321 2.11 25.77 13.20
C GLU A 321 2.68 24.50 12.54
N GLN A 322 1.82 23.58 12.11
CA GLN A 322 2.23 22.36 11.42
C GLN A 322 2.83 22.59 10.04
N LEU A 323 2.61 23.75 9.43
CA LEU A 323 3.25 24.13 8.16
C LEU A 323 4.76 24.36 8.30
N ALA A 324 5.23 24.68 9.51
CA ALA A 324 6.66 24.78 9.81
C ALA A 324 7.35 23.42 9.94
N ASN A 325 6.57 22.34 10.12
CA ASN A 325 7.10 20.99 10.21
C ASN A 325 7.35 20.40 8.81
N PRO A 326 8.61 20.12 8.45
CA PRO A 326 8.93 19.56 7.15
C PRO A 326 8.30 18.19 6.87
N GLN A 327 8.01 17.40 7.92
CA GLN A 327 7.35 16.09 7.78
C GLN A 327 5.95 16.21 7.18
N THR A 328 5.24 17.32 7.44
CA THR A 328 3.94 17.62 6.85
C THR A 328 4.01 17.69 5.32
N TRP A 329 5.06 18.32 4.78
CA TRP A 329 5.29 18.44 3.33
C TRP A 329 5.67 17.11 2.67
N ILE A 330 6.51 16.31 3.34
CA ILE A 330 6.85 14.96 2.85
C ILE A 330 5.61 14.08 2.82
N ASN A 331 4.82 14.09 3.89
CA ASN A 331 3.60 13.30 3.97
C ASN A 331 2.56 13.74 2.93
N ALA A 332 2.48 15.04 2.63
CA ALA A 332 1.62 15.57 1.58
C ALA A 332 2.08 15.08 0.19
N ALA A 333 3.37 15.19 -0.12
CA ALA A 333 3.91 14.72 -1.40
C ALA A 333 3.77 13.20 -1.56
N THR A 334 4.16 12.42 -0.56
CA THR A 334 4.04 10.97 -0.61
C THR A 334 2.58 10.51 -0.71
N GLN A 335 1.65 11.21 -0.07
CA GLN A 335 0.22 10.94 -0.23
C GLN A 335 -0.25 11.16 -1.66
N ILE A 336 0.23 12.19 -2.35
CA ILE A 336 -0.07 12.43 -3.77
C ILE A 336 0.49 11.30 -4.64
N PHE A 337 1.73 10.87 -4.43
CA PHE A 337 2.33 9.77 -5.21
C PHE A 337 1.57 8.46 -5.03
N PHE A 338 1.27 8.08 -3.80
CA PHE A 338 0.51 6.86 -3.53
C PHE A 338 -0.91 6.93 -4.06
N SER A 339 -1.61 8.05 -3.82
CA SER A 339 -3.01 8.22 -4.21
C SER A 339 -3.20 8.27 -5.72
N LEU A 340 -2.29 8.91 -6.47
CA LEU A 340 -2.32 8.93 -7.93
C LEU A 340 -1.64 7.70 -8.56
N GLY A 341 -0.91 6.91 -7.78
CA GLY A 341 -0.21 5.72 -8.25
C GLY A 341 0.97 6.02 -9.19
N LEU A 342 1.70 7.11 -8.93
CA LEU A 342 2.86 7.55 -9.72
C LEU A 342 4.07 6.64 -9.47
N GLY A 343 4.85 6.37 -10.52
CA GLY A 343 6.08 5.57 -10.44
C GLY A 343 5.87 4.05 -10.40
N PHE A 344 4.64 3.57 -10.23
CA PHE A 344 4.33 2.13 -10.23
C PHE A 344 4.30 1.52 -11.64
N GLY A 345 4.19 2.34 -12.69
CA GLY A 345 4.03 1.87 -14.06
C GLY A 345 2.60 1.47 -14.43
N SER A 346 1.64 1.55 -13.50
CA SER A 346 0.22 1.27 -13.75
C SER A 346 -0.39 2.22 -14.76
N LEU A 347 -0.09 3.51 -14.65
CA LEU A 347 -0.57 4.55 -15.56
C LEU A 347 0.01 4.38 -16.96
N ILE A 348 1.30 4.07 -17.05
CA ILE A 348 1.95 3.73 -18.34
C ILE A 348 1.27 2.51 -18.94
N ALA A 349 0.99 1.46 -18.13
CA ALA A 349 0.31 0.27 -18.57
C ALA A 349 -1.11 0.57 -19.09
N PHE A 350 -1.94 1.30 -18.32
CA PHE A 350 -3.30 1.67 -18.73
C PHE A 350 -3.32 2.55 -19.99
N ALA A 351 -2.48 3.58 -20.05
CA ALA A 351 -2.38 4.48 -21.18
C ALA A 351 -1.86 3.77 -22.45
N SER A 352 -1.09 2.68 -22.29
CA SER A 352 -0.60 1.89 -23.44
C SER A 352 -1.71 1.21 -24.24
N TYR A 353 -2.92 1.08 -23.67
CA TYR A 353 -4.12 0.56 -24.34
C TYR A 353 -5.00 1.66 -24.93
N ASN A 354 -4.61 2.94 -24.84
CA ASN A 354 -5.34 4.06 -25.45
C ASN A 354 -5.16 4.09 -26.98
N HIS A 355 -6.15 4.66 -27.66
CA HIS A 355 -5.97 5.08 -29.04
C HIS A 355 -4.99 6.25 -29.12
N HIS A 356 -4.26 6.37 -30.23
CA HIS A 356 -3.21 7.38 -30.42
C HIS A 356 -3.69 8.83 -30.18
N ASN A 357 -4.91 9.16 -30.63
CA ASN A 357 -5.48 10.50 -30.55
C ASN A 357 -6.34 10.73 -29.32
N ASN A 358 -6.24 9.87 -28.28
CA ASN A 358 -6.99 10.07 -27.05
C ASN A 358 -6.47 11.29 -26.27
N ASN A 359 -7.39 12.10 -25.72
CA ASN A 359 -7.03 13.33 -25.00
C ASN A 359 -6.63 13.03 -23.55
N PHE A 360 -5.42 12.49 -23.38
CA PHE A 360 -4.89 12.15 -22.07
C PHE A 360 -4.65 13.37 -21.16
N GLU A 361 -4.40 14.57 -21.72
CA GLU A 361 -4.15 15.80 -20.94
C GLU A 361 -5.38 16.17 -20.10
N ARG A 362 -6.55 16.27 -20.76
CA ARG A 362 -7.81 16.56 -20.05
C ARG A 362 -8.18 15.45 -19.06
N GLN A 363 -7.92 14.22 -19.43
CA GLN A 363 -8.20 13.07 -18.58
C GLN A 363 -7.27 13.03 -17.37
N ALA A 364 -5.98 13.39 -17.51
CA ALA A 364 -5.03 13.51 -16.41
C ALA A 364 -5.49 14.51 -15.38
N VAL A 365 -5.87 15.72 -15.82
CA VAL A 365 -6.39 16.75 -14.92
C VAL A 365 -7.68 16.29 -14.25
N ALA A 366 -8.62 15.74 -15.02
CA ALA A 366 -9.90 15.30 -14.48
C ALA A 366 -9.74 14.19 -13.42
N VAL A 367 -8.94 13.14 -13.70
CA VAL A 367 -8.71 12.04 -12.76
C VAL A 367 -8.01 12.53 -11.49
N SER A 368 -6.99 13.39 -11.62
CA SER A 368 -6.27 13.94 -10.46
C SER A 368 -7.18 14.79 -9.56
N LEU A 369 -8.05 15.61 -10.16
CA LEU A 369 -9.03 16.42 -9.41
C LEU A 369 -10.13 15.55 -8.77
N ILE A 370 -10.62 14.52 -9.49
CA ILE A 370 -11.59 13.56 -8.94
C ILE A 370 -10.98 12.82 -7.76
N ASN A 371 -9.74 12.33 -7.88
CA ASN A 371 -9.05 11.64 -6.82
C ASN A 371 -8.88 12.50 -5.56
N SER A 372 -8.36 13.74 -5.71
CA SER A 372 -8.15 14.64 -4.58
C SER A 372 -9.47 15.16 -4.00
N GLY A 373 -10.45 15.42 -4.84
CA GLY A 373 -11.81 15.77 -4.40
C GLY A 373 -12.43 14.63 -3.58
N THR A 374 -12.18 13.37 -3.97
CA THR A 374 -12.64 12.20 -3.22
C THR A 374 -11.95 12.07 -1.87
N SER A 375 -10.65 12.36 -1.78
CA SER A 375 -9.92 12.38 -0.50
C SER A 375 -10.52 13.39 0.47
N VAL A 376 -10.79 14.61 0.02
CA VAL A 376 -11.43 15.65 0.83
C VAL A 376 -12.87 15.25 1.21
N PHE A 377 -13.64 14.72 0.26
CA PHE A 377 -15.01 14.26 0.51
C PHE A 377 -15.07 13.13 1.54
N ALA A 378 -14.23 12.10 1.39
CA ALA A 378 -14.11 11.01 2.34
C ALA A 378 -13.66 11.51 3.73
N SER A 379 -12.77 12.52 3.76
CA SER A 379 -12.36 13.14 5.04
C SER A 379 -13.50 13.84 5.75
N ILE A 380 -14.37 14.55 5.04
CA ILE A 380 -15.56 15.17 5.66
C ILE A 380 -16.42 14.10 6.32
N VAL A 381 -16.63 12.95 5.66
CA VAL A 381 -17.37 11.82 6.23
C VAL A 381 -16.65 11.27 7.47
N THR A 382 -15.36 11.05 7.36
CA THR A 382 -14.54 10.50 8.46
C THR A 382 -14.51 11.44 9.66
N PHE A 383 -14.31 12.74 9.45
CA PHE A 383 -14.28 13.71 10.54
C PHE A 383 -15.67 13.94 11.17
N ALA A 384 -16.77 13.78 10.42
CA ALA A 384 -18.10 13.74 11.00
C ALA A 384 -18.26 12.55 11.96
N ILE A 385 -17.74 11.39 11.61
CA ILE A 385 -17.72 10.18 12.44
C ILE A 385 -16.79 10.37 13.65
N TYR A 386 -15.62 10.98 13.46
CA TYR A 386 -14.72 11.33 14.56
C TYR A 386 -15.36 12.28 15.56
N GLY A 387 -16.03 13.33 15.08
CA GLY A 387 -16.72 14.27 15.93
C GLY A 387 -17.79 13.60 16.78
N PHE A 388 -18.56 12.69 16.20
CA PHE A 388 -19.53 11.86 16.91
C PHE A 388 -18.84 11.01 17.99
N LYS A 389 -17.78 10.26 17.64
CA LYS A 389 -17.04 9.42 18.58
C LYS A 389 -16.42 10.25 19.72
N ALA A 390 -15.74 11.34 19.38
CA ALA A 390 -15.08 12.20 20.35
C ALA A 390 -16.08 12.84 21.31
N THR A 391 -17.23 13.31 20.79
CA THR A 391 -18.31 13.86 21.64
C THR A 391 -18.91 12.79 22.54
N PHE A 392 -19.15 11.60 22.03
CA PHE A 392 -19.66 10.48 22.81
C PHE A 392 -18.69 10.05 23.92
N ASN A 393 -17.39 9.95 23.61
CA ASN A 393 -16.37 9.64 24.63
C ASN A 393 -16.25 10.75 25.69
N TYR A 394 -16.29 12.01 25.25
CA TYR A 394 -16.26 13.16 26.13
C TYR A 394 -17.45 13.19 27.11
N GLU A 395 -18.67 12.99 26.61
CA GLU A 395 -19.88 12.93 27.43
C GLU A 395 -19.85 11.75 28.41
N ASN A 396 -19.38 10.57 27.99
CA ASN A 396 -19.20 9.41 28.84
C ASN A 396 -18.10 9.63 29.90
N CYS A 397 -17.01 10.34 29.57
CA CYS A 397 -15.99 10.74 30.53
C CYS A 397 -16.59 11.66 31.61
N LEU A 398 -17.31 12.69 31.21
CA LEU A 398 -17.98 13.61 32.13
C LEU A 398 -18.97 12.87 33.06
N GLU A 399 -19.76 11.95 32.50
CA GLU A 399 -20.72 11.16 33.29
C GLU A 399 -20.02 10.24 34.30
N ARG A 400 -18.92 9.59 33.90
CA ARG A 400 -18.08 8.80 34.84
C ARG A 400 -17.51 9.67 35.94
N MET A 401 -17.03 10.87 35.62
CA MET A 401 -16.52 11.82 36.63
C MET A 401 -17.63 12.31 37.54
N ARG A 402 -18.82 12.60 37.00
CA ARG A 402 -20.02 12.94 37.77
C ARG A 402 -20.36 11.85 38.78
N LEU A 403 -20.46 10.61 38.32
CA LEU A 403 -20.76 9.46 39.19
C LEU A 403 -19.65 9.21 40.23
N LEU A 404 -18.38 9.40 39.86
CA LEU A 404 -17.26 9.29 40.79
C LEU A 404 -17.37 10.35 41.93
N MET A 405 -17.69 11.61 41.59
CA MET A 405 -17.86 12.67 42.57
C MET A 405 -19.08 12.42 43.47
N LEU A 406 -20.24 12.08 42.90
CA LEU A 406 -21.45 11.76 43.65
C LEU A 406 -21.22 10.65 44.67
N ASN A 407 -20.60 9.54 44.22
CA ASN A 407 -20.34 8.38 45.08
C ASN A 407 -19.25 8.64 46.14
N THR A 408 -18.24 9.47 45.85
CA THR A 408 -17.14 9.74 46.80
C THR A 408 -17.55 10.72 47.90
N PHE A 409 -18.37 11.70 47.56
CA PHE A 409 -18.75 12.77 48.46
C PHE A 409 -20.19 12.65 49.02
N ASP A 410 -20.88 11.54 48.74
CA ASP A 410 -22.25 11.24 49.16
C ASP A 410 -23.24 12.37 48.81
N LEU A 411 -23.11 12.91 47.58
CA LEU A 411 -23.96 14.00 47.08
C LEU A 411 -25.21 13.44 46.37
N SER A 412 -26.30 14.21 46.38
CA SER A 412 -27.51 13.85 45.66
C SER A 412 -27.32 14.02 44.16
N GLU A 413 -28.01 13.19 43.36
CA GLU A 413 -27.91 13.21 41.87
C GLU A 413 -28.22 14.57 41.25
N GLU A 414 -29.05 15.37 41.90
CA GLU A 414 -29.44 16.70 41.43
C GLU A 414 -28.37 17.77 41.64
N THR A 415 -27.33 17.49 42.48
CA THR A 415 -26.32 18.48 42.88
C THR A 415 -25.31 18.75 41.75
N ILE A 416 -24.90 17.70 41.01
CA ILE A 416 -23.91 17.79 39.94
C ILE A 416 -24.55 17.39 38.62
N SER A 417 -24.61 18.32 37.67
CA SER A 417 -24.99 18.04 36.27
C SER A 417 -23.75 17.74 35.44
N VAL A 418 -23.93 17.10 34.29
CA VAL A 418 -22.84 16.83 33.34
C VAL A 418 -22.16 18.13 32.87
N GLU A 419 -22.91 19.22 32.79
CA GLU A 419 -22.40 20.51 32.32
C GLU A 419 -21.47 21.20 33.32
N ASN A 420 -21.71 21.00 34.66
CA ASN A 420 -20.94 21.68 35.69
C ASN A 420 -19.97 20.78 36.46
N VAL A 421 -19.81 19.53 36.03
CA VAL A 421 -18.94 18.54 36.70
C VAL A 421 -17.50 19.01 36.84
N THR A 422 -16.95 19.70 35.83
CA THR A 422 -15.59 20.23 35.86
C THR A 422 -15.40 21.30 36.92
N GLU A 423 -16.38 22.18 37.12
CA GLU A 423 -16.37 23.19 38.16
C GLU A 423 -16.47 22.52 39.57
N TRP A 424 -17.30 21.50 39.69
CA TRP A 424 -17.43 20.73 40.95
C TRP A 424 -16.16 19.93 41.25
N ILE A 425 -15.46 19.38 40.30
CA ILE A 425 -14.15 18.72 40.51
C ILE A 425 -13.18 19.72 41.16
N HIS A 426 -13.08 20.93 40.59
CA HIS A 426 -12.23 21.98 41.17
C HIS A 426 -12.70 22.43 42.57
N HIS A 427 -13.98 22.63 42.76
CA HIS A 427 -14.55 23.02 44.05
C HIS A 427 -14.31 21.95 45.11
N LEU A 428 -14.53 20.67 44.84
CA LEU A 428 -14.34 19.57 45.77
C LEU A 428 -12.86 19.33 46.10
N ASN A 429 -11.96 19.55 45.16
CA ASN A 429 -10.51 19.49 45.39
C ASN A 429 -10.04 20.55 46.38
N VAL A 430 -10.62 21.76 46.29
CA VAL A 430 -10.30 22.86 47.24
C VAL A 430 -10.96 22.66 48.59
N SER A 431 -12.23 22.21 48.61
CA SER A 431 -13.04 22.10 49.83
C SER A 431 -12.74 20.86 50.69
N TYR A 432 -12.36 19.74 50.03
CA TYR A 432 -12.12 18.45 50.69
C TYR A 432 -10.84 17.76 50.18
N PRO A 433 -9.65 18.37 50.39
CA PRO A 433 -8.41 17.92 49.75
C PRO A 433 -7.99 16.49 50.13
N GLU A 434 -8.26 16.05 51.36
CA GLU A 434 -7.90 14.71 51.83
C GLU A 434 -8.74 13.61 51.17
N ARG A 435 -10.07 13.82 51.06
CA ARG A 435 -10.96 12.89 50.34
C ARG A 435 -10.67 12.88 48.84
N PHE A 436 -10.39 14.04 48.27
CA PHE A 436 -10.05 14.17 46.88
C PHE A 436 -8.72 13.47 46.54
N ALA A 437 -7.70 13.56 47.39
CA ALA A 437 -6.43 12.89 47.20
C ALA A 437 -6.56 11.36 47.09
N ALA A 438 -7.55 10.76 47.77
CA ALA A 438 -7.83 9.33 47.70
C ALA A 438 -8.34 8.87 46.32
N ILE A 439 -8.94 9.76 45.54
CA ILE A 439 -9.48 9.48 44.21
C ILE A 439 -8.72 10.20 43.10
N ALA A 440 -7.71 11.00 43.41
CA ALA A 440 -6.97 11.83 42.44
C ALA A 440 -6.41 11.00 41.27
N SER A 441 -6.00 9.75 41.52
CA SER A 441 -5.53 8.82 40.46
C SER A 441 -6.64 8.31 39.51
N LYS A 442 -7.92 8.50 39.87
CA LYS A 442 -9.10 8.08 39.08
C LYS A 442 -9.79 9.27 38.42
N VAL A 443 -9.37 10.49 38.72
CA VAL A 443 -9.91 11.71 38.12
C VAL A 443 -9.22 11.88 36.74
N GLU A 444 -10.01 11.79 35.68
CA GLU A 444 -9.57 12.00 34.32
C GLU A 444 -9.85 13.44 33.90
N ASP A 445 -8.95 14.02 33.10
CA ASP A 445 -9.19 15.33 32.46
C ASP A 445 -9.98 15.13 31.19
N CYS A 446 -11.28 15.36 31.27
CA CYS A 446 -12.18 15.21 30.12
C CYS A 446 -12.08 16.46 29.21
N SER A 447 -11.47 16.31 28.05
CA SER A 447 -11.34 17.37 27.05
C SER A 447 -11.77 16.90 25.68
N LEU A 448 -12.74 17.57 25.05
CA LEU A 448 -13.18 17.28 23.70
C LEU A 448 -12.06 17.50 22.68
N GLU A 449 -11.21 18.50 22.91
CA GLU A 449 -10.08 18.78 22.01
C GLU A 449 -9.02 17.67 22.07
N ALA A 450 -8.72 17.17 23.27
CA ALA A 450 -7.82 16.02 23.45
C ALA A 450 -8.36 14.76 22.78
N GLU A 451 -9.66 14.49 22.86
CA GLU A 451 -10.32 13.38 22.17
C GLU A 451 -10.24 13.50 20.63
N LEU A 452 -10.40 14.72 20.09
CA LEU A 452 -10.27 14.99 18.66
C LEU A 452 -8.82 14.92 18.20
N ASP A 453 -7.85 15.26 19.04
CA ASP A 453 -6.41 15.20 18.74
C ASP A 453 -5.86 13.77 18.86
N THR A 454 -6.56 12.85 19.53
CA THR A 454 -6.14 11.45 19.65
C THR A 454 -6.25 10.75 18.30
N ALA A 455 -5.12 10.69 17.57
CA ALA A 455 -5.05 10.00 16.29
C ALA A 455 -4.96 8.48 16.46
N VAL A 456 -5.79 7.73 15.75
CA VAL A 456 -5.61 6.29 15.59
C VAL A 456 -4.72 6.05 14.38
N GLU A 457 -3.51 5.57 14.62
CA GLU A 457 -2.51 5.37 13.57
C GLU A 457 -2.84 4.22 12.61
N GLY A 458 -2.46 4.39 11.35
CA GLY A 458 -2.42 3.32 10.35
C GLY A 458 -3.79 2.78 9.95
N THR A 459 -3.83 1.47 9.64
CA THR A 459 -5.03 0.74 9.21
C THR A 459 -6.09 0.64 10.30
N GLY A 460 -5.72 0.84 11.57
CA GLY A 460 -6.64 0.88 12.70
C GLY A 460 -7.78 1.89 12.52
N LEU A 461 -7.56 3.00 11.80
CA LEU A 461 -8.61 3.96 11.49
C LEU A 461 -9.78 3.31 10.73
N ALA A 462 -9.50 2.58 9.66
CA ALA A 462 -10.53 1.98 8.83
C ALA A 462 -11.31 0.87 9.56
N PHE A 463 -10.64 0.11 10.43
CA PHE A 463 -11.22 -1.08 11.03
C PHE A 463 -11.67 -0.87 12.48
N ILE A 464 -11.02 0.00 13.25
CA ILE A 464 -11.37 0.25 14.66
C ILE A 464 -12.36 1.42 14.77
N VAL A 465 -12.01 2.59 14.23
CA VAL A 465 -12.82 3.80 14.47
C VAL A 465 -14.18 3.74 13.79
N TYR A 466 -14.21 3.27 12.53
CA TYR A 466 -15.50 3.10 11.85
C TYR A 466 -16.36 2.02 12.51
N SER A 467 -15.77 0.90 12.93
CA SER A 467 -16.50 -0.14 13.65
C SER A 467 -17.03 0.35 14.99
N GLU A 468 -16.27 1.21 15.70
CA GLU A 468 -16.68 1.87 16.95
C GLU A 468 -17.91 2.78 16.74
N ALA A 469 -17.91 3.56 15.66
CA ALA A 469 -19.05 4.41 15.32
C ALA A 469 -20.27 3.58 14.86
N ILE A 470 -20.05 2.58 14.02
CA ILE A 470 -21.09 1.74 13.45
C ILE A 470 -21.85 0.98 14.56
N LYS A 471 -21.16 0.44 15.58
CA LYS A 471 -21.83 -0.30 16.66
C LYS A 471 -22.88 0.53 17.40
N ASN A 472 -22.66 1.85 17.48
CA ASN A 472 -23.54 2.80 18.16
C ASN A 472 -24.66 3.35 17.25
N MET A 473 -24.74 2.91 15.98
CA MET A 473 -25.79 3.31 15.05
C MET A 473 -26.97 2.32 15.05
N PRO A 474 -28.22 2.78 14.90
CA PRO A 474 -29.35 1.88 14.67
C PRO A 474 -29.15 1.13 13.36
N LEU A 475 -29.51 -0.16 13.32
CA LEU A 475 -29.26 -1.08 12.20
C LEU A 475 -27.75 -1.25 11.91
N SER A 476 -26.95 -1.44 12.95
CA SER A 476 -25.48 -1.51 12.85
C SER A 476 -24.98 -2.56 11.84
N GLN A 477 -25.68 -3.70 11.67
CA GLN A 477 -25.33 -4.72 10.69
C GLN A 477 -25.41 -4.19 9.25
N PHE A 478 -26.47 -3.44 8.93
CA PHE A 478 -26.63 -2.83 7.60
C PHE A 478 -25.49 -1.84 7.29
N TRP A 479 -25.15 -0.96 8.23
CA TRP A 479 -24.05 -0.02 8.08
C TRP A 479 -22.72 -0.74 7.93
N SER A 480 -22.50 -1.79 8.71
CA SER A 480 -21.27 -2.59 8.65
C SER A 480 -21.09 -3.25 7.28
N VAL A 481 -22.12 -3.96 6.78
CA VAL A 481 -22.08 -4.59 5.45
C VAL A 481 -21.81 -3.57 4.35
N LEU A 482 -22.51 -2.43 4.39
CA LEU A 482 -22.35 -1.37 3.39
C LEU A 482 -20.93 -0.80 3.38
N TYR A 483 -20.34 -0.59 4.56
CA TYR A 483 -18.98 -0.08 4.72
C TYR A 483 -17.93 -1.05 4.21
N PHE A 484 -17.98 -2.32 4.64
CA PHE A 484 -16.95 -3.28 4.25
C PHE A 484 -17.07 -3.70 2.77
N VAL A 485 -18.25 -3.69 2.18
CA VAL A 485 -18.41 -3.82 0.72
C VAL A 485 -17.77 -2.63 -0.01
N MET A 486 -17.93 -1.42 0.49
CA MET A 486 -17.27 -0.24 -0.08
C MET A 486 -15.75 -0.37 -0.01
N LEU A 487 -15.18 -0.74 1.15
CA LEU A 487 -13.73 -0.94 1.29
C LEU A 487 -13.20 -2.01 0.34
N LEU A 488 -13.91 -3.12 0.19
CA LEU A 488 -13.55 -4.18 -0.75
C LEU A 488 -13.51 -3.68 -2.20
N LEU A 489 -14.51 -2.91 -2.63
CA LEU A 489 -14.54 -2.39 -4.00
C LEU A 489 -13.44 -1.37 -4.26
N LEU A 490 -13.15 -0.49 -3.29
CA LEU A 490 -12.01 0.44 -3.35
C LEU A 490 -10.68 -0.31 -3.43
N GLY A 491 -10.51 -1.30 -2.56
CA GLY A 491 -9.29 -2.11 -2.53
C GLY A 491 -9.09 -2.94 -3.80
N MET A 492 -10.14 -3.58 -4.30
CA MET A 492 -10.10 -4.36 -5.55
C MET A 492 -9.83 -3.47 -6.76
N GLY A 493 -10.41 -2.26 -6.82
CA GLY A 493 -10.15 -1.29 -7.89
C GLY A 493 -8.67 -0.92 -8.00
N SER A 494 -8.03 -0.60 -6.88
CA SER A 494 -6.60 -0.31 -6.85
C SER A 494 -5.75 -1.54 -7.18
N MET A 495 -6.15 -2.74 -6.74
CA MET A 495 -5.45 -3.98 -7.07
C MET A 495 -5.43 -4.27 -8.57
N LEU A 496 -6.52 -3.93 -9.31
CA LEU A 496 -6.55 -4.08 -10.77
C LEU A 496 -5.41 -3.30 -11.46
N GLY A 497 -5.18 -2.06 -11.04
CA GLY A 497 -4.10 -1.24 -11.55
C GLY A 497 -2.72 -1.78 -11.21
N ASN A 498 -2.51 -2.14 -9.96
CA ASN A 498 -1.21 -2.64 -9.48
C ASN A 498 -0.82 -3.96 -10.15
N VAL A 499 -1.75 -4.89 -10.28
CA VAL A 499 -1.48 -6.15 -10.99
C VAL A 499 -1.27 -5.90 -12.49
N THR A 500 -2.00 -4.95 -13.10
CA THR A 500 -1.81 -4.57 -14.51
C THR A 500 -0.41 -3.99 -14.75
N ALA A 501 0.18 -3.26 -13.78
CA ALA A 501 1.56 -2.79 -13.85
C ALA A 501 2.59 -3.92 -13.97
N ILE A 502 2.28 -5.09 -13.42
CA ILE A 502 3.14 -6.27 -13.45
C ILE A 502 2.89 -7.10 -14.72
N ILE A 503 1.61 -7.43 -14.98
CA ILE A 503 1.28 -8.36 -16.08
C ILE A 503 1.50 -7.74 -17.48
N THR A 504 1.32 -6.42 -17.62
CA THR A 504 1.48 -5.75 -18.91
C THR A 504 2.92 -5.82 -19.43
N PRO A 505 3.96 -5.44 -18.65
CA PRO A 505 5.34 -5.62 -19.10
C PRO A 505 5.74 -7.08 -19.30
N LEU A 506 5.22 -8.01 -18.47
CA LEU A 506 5.48 -9.45 -18.63
C LEU A 506 4.88 -10.00 -19.93
N GLY A 507 3.67 -9.58 -20.29
CA GLY A 507 3.02 -9.93 -21.54
C GLY A 507 3.75 -9.39 -22.79
N ASP A 508 4.50 -8.29 -22.65
CA ASP A 508 5.32 -7.73 -23.73
C ASP A 508 6.60 -8.55 -24.01
N ILE A 509 6.99 -9.46 -23.10
CA ILE A 509 8.18 -10.32 -23.28
C ILE A 509 7.85 -11.47 -24.22
N LYS A 510 8.48 -11.48 -25.41
CA LYS A 510 8.24 -12.48 -26.47
C LYS A 510 8.38 -13.93 -26.04
N LEU A 511 9.35 -14.24 -25.19
CA LEU A 511 9.56 -15.61 -24.73
C LEU A 511 8.34 -16.06 -23.92
N LEU A 512 7.90 -15.22 -22.99
CA LEU A 512 6.82 -15.53 -22.07
C LEU A 512 5.48 -15.63 -22.83
N SER A 513 5.20 -14.68 -23.73
CA SER A 513 3.97 -14.67 -24.53
C SER A 513 3.89 -15.77 -25.61
N ARG A 514 5.02 -16.37 -25.99
CA ARG A 514 5.04 -17.55 -26.85
C ARG A 514 4.82 -18.86 -26.10
N THR A 515 5.30 -18.93 -24.86
CA THR A 515 5.26 -20.17 -24.06
C THR A 515 3.94 -20.30 -23.31
N PHE A 516 3.39 -19.18 -22.82
CA PHE A 516 2.19 -19.16 -21.99
C PHE A 516 1.14 -18.21 -22.57
N SER A 517 -0.14 -18.57 -22.42
CA SER A 517 -1.24 -17.65 -22.69
C SER A 517 -1.25 -16.50 -21.68
N ASN A 518 -1.81 -15.35 -22.06
CA ASN A 518 -1.94 -14.20 -21.15
C ASN A 518 -2.72 -14.57 -19.87
N GLU A 519 -3.72 -15.42 -19.98
CA GLU A 519 -4.51 -15.93 -18.84
C GLU A 519 -3.65 -16.72 -17.87
N THR A 520 -2.73 -17.54 -18.40
CA THR A 520 -1.78 -18.33 -17.59
C THR A 520 -0.78 -17.42 -16.89
N ILE A 521 -0.25 -16.40 -17.58
CA ILE A 521 0.68 -15.41 -16.98
C ILE A 521 -0.02 -14.69 -15.82
N ASN A 522 -1.26 -14.24 -16.04
CA ASN A 522 -2.05 -13.57 -15.01
C ASN A 522 -2.27 -14.48 -13.79
N GLY A 523 -2.61 -15.76 -14.05
CA GLY A 523 -2.80 -16.75 -12.98
C GLY A 523 -1.52 -17.04 -12.19
N LEU A 524 -0.37 -17.16 -12.87
CA LEU A 524 0.92 -17.39 -12.21
C LEU A 524 1.35 -16.20 -11.34
N VAL A 525 1.12 -14.97 -11.79
CA VAL A 525 1.41 -13.76 -11.00
C VAL A 525 0.53 -13.73 -9.75
N CYS A 526 -0.79 -13.97 -9.89
CA CYS A 526 -1.70 -14.01 -8.74
C CYS A 526 -1.34 -15.13 -7.75
N LEU A 527 -1.00 -16.32 -8.26
CA LEU A 527 -0.59 -17.45 -7.43
C LEU A 527 0.71 -17.15 -6.67
N LEU A 528 1.70 -16.54 -7.34
CA LEU A 528 2.94 -16.13 -6.71
C LEU A 528 2.69 -15.12 -5.58
N CYS A 529 1.90 -14.08 -5.85
CA CYS A 529 1.54 -13.08 -4.85
C CYS A 529 0.75 -13.69 -3.68
N LEU A 530 -0.14 -14.64 -3.94
CA LEU A 530 -0.87 -15.37 -2.90
C LEU A 530 0.09 -16.16 -2.00
N LEU A 531 1.00 -16.95 -2.59
CA LEU A 531 1.95 -17.78 -1.84
C LEU A 531 2.86 -16.94 -0.94
N LEU A 532 3.37 -15.81 -1.47
CA LEU A 532 4.17 -14.87 -0.68
C LEU A 532 3.31 -14.12 0.36
N GLY A 533 2.07 -13.82 0.01
CA GLY A 533 1.11 -13.12 0.87
C GLY A 533 0.67 -13.90 2.11
N PHE A 534 0.76 -15.25 2.10
CA PHE A 534 0.45 -16.04 3.30
C PHE A 534 1.34 -15.70 4.51
N GLY A 535 2.54 -15.17 4.30
CA GLY A 535 3.39 -14.68 5.39
C GLY A 535 2.71 -13.60 6.23
N PHE A 536 1.88 -12.76 5.63
CA PHE A 536 1.15 -11.70 6.33
C PHE A 536 -0.06 -12.20 7.13
N THR A 537 -0.49 -13.45 6.93
CA THR A 537 -1.58 -14.06 7.70
C THR A 537 -1.08 -14.82 8.94
N SER A 538 0.22 -14.74 9.25
CA SER A 538 0.79 -15.25 10.50
C SER A 538 0.50 -14.30 11.67
N ARG A 539 0.69 -14.76 12.91
CA ARG A 539 0.49 -13.92 14.12
C ARG A 539 1.44 -12.72 14.17
N SER A 540 2.65 -12.84 13.63
CA SER A 540 3.58 -11.71 13.44
C SER A 540 3.33 -10.94 12.13
N GLY A 541 2.36 -11.36 11.32
CA GLY A 541 2.11 -10.86 9.97
C GLY A 541 1.83 -9.37 9.89
N ASN A 542 1.18 -8.80 10.91
CA ASN A 542 0.92 -7.35 10.96
C ASN A 542 2.21 -6.52 11.05
N TYR A 543 3.24 -7.02 11.74
CA TYR A 543 4.52 -6.32 11.83
C TYR A 543 5.26 -6.32 10.48
N TRP A 544 5.22 -7.45 9.76
CA TRP A 544 5.72 -7.55 8.38
C TRP A 544 4.92 -6.67 7.41
N PHE A 545 3.59 -6.64 7.55
CA PHE A 545 2.72 -5.75 6.81
C PHE A 545 3.14 -4.28 6.99
N THR A 546 3.41 -3.86 8.23
CA THR A 546 3.86 -2.49 8.54
C THR A 546 5.19 -2.17 7.87
N ILE A 547 6.17 -3.10 7.88
CA ILE A 547 7.44 -2.93 7.15
C ILE A 547 7.19 -2.68 5.65
N PHE A 548 6.33 -3.49 5.01
CA PHE A 548 6.04 -3.30 3.59
C PHE A 548 5.30 -1.98 3.33
N ASN A 549 4.31 -1.65 4.14
CA ASN A 549 3.50 -0.44 4.00
C ASN A 549 4.33 0.84 4.12
N GLU A 550 5.29 0.88 5.04
CA GLU A 550 6.08 2.07 5.33
C GLU A 550 7.32 2.20 4.45
N TYR A 551 8.03 1.09 4.20
CA TYR A 551 9.37 1.13 3.60
C TYR A 551 9.45 0.63 2.16
N ALA A 552 8.55 -0.26 1.70
CA ALA A 552 8.71 -0.89 0.40
C ALA A 552 8.59 0.07 -0.79
N ALA A 553 7.78 1.12 -0.67
CA ALA A 553 7.46 1.97 -1.81
C ALA A 553 7.91 3.43 -1.65
N THR A 554 7.88 4.02 -0.45
CA THR A 554 8.03 5.48 -0.25
C THR A 554 9.29 6.06 -0.88
N LEU A 555 10.47 5.61 -0.46
CA LEU A 555 11.75 6.09 -0.99
C LEU A 555 11.96 5.64 -2.44
N SER A 556 11.53 4.42 -2.75
CA SER A 556 11.65 3.85 -4.10
C SER A 556 10.87 4.67 -5.13
N LEU A 557 9.64 5.08 -4.80
CA LEU A 557 8.80 5.90 -5.69
C LEU A 557 9.40 7.29 -5.92
N LEU A 558 9.86 7.98 -4.86
CA LEU A 558 10.53 9.27 -5.01
C LEU A 558 11.71 9.19 -5.99
N PHE A 559 12.52 8.13 -5.85
CA PHE A 559 13.65 7.89 -6.75
C PHE A 559 13.20 7.56 -8.18
N ILE A 560 12.24 6.63 -8.35
CA ILE A 560 11.73 6.21 -9.65
C ILE A 560 11.18 7.43 -10.40
N VAL A 561 10.26 8.18 -9.78
CA VAL A 561 9.60 9.33 -10.41
C VAL A 561 10.61 10.44 -10.72
N PHE A 562 11.60 10.68 -9.83
CA PHE A 562 12.68 11.62 -10.12
C PHE A 562 13.46 11.22 -11.39
N ILE A 563 13.86 9.94 -11.50
CA ILE A 563 14.57 9.45 -12.69
C ILE A 563 13.67 9.48 -13.93
N GLU A 564 12.36 9.23 -13.80
CA GLU A 564 11.39 9.35 -14.89
C GLU A 564 11.37 10.75 -15.48
N VAL A 565 11.19 11.77 -14.64
CA VAL A 565 11.15 13.17 -15.08
C VAL A 565 12.47 13.59 -15.73
N VAL A 566 13.59 13.27 -15.06
CA VAL A 566 14.93 13.56 -15.60
C VAL A 566 15.13 12.85 -16.95
N SER A 567 14.70 11.61 -17.06
CA SER A 567 14.82 10.83 -18.29
C SER A 567 14.01 11.42 -19.44
N VAL A 568 12.79 11.86 -19.20
CA VAL A 568 11.93 12.46 -20.22
C VAL A 568 12.44 13.83 -20.63
N CYS A 569 12.79 14.68 -19.68
CA CYS A 569 13.17 16.05 -19.98
C CYS A 569 14.58 16.21 -20.56
N TYR A 570 15.54 15.40 -20.06
CA TYR A 570 16.96 15.60 -20.36
C TYR A 570 17.59 14.48 -21.21
N VAL A 571 17.14 13.22 -21.07
CA VAL A 571 17.66 12.10 -21.88
C VAL A 571 16.88 11.94 -23.19
N TYR A 572 15.54 11.91 -23.11
CA TYR A 572 14.67 11.86 -24.30
C TYR A 572 14.65 13.21 -25.00
N GLY A 573 14.58 14.28 -24.23
CA GLY A 573 14.60 15.67 -24.63
C GLY A 573 13.20 16.30 -24.68
N LEU A 574 13.01 17.36 -23.89
CA LEU A 574 11.73 18.04 -23.73
C LEU A 574 11.12 18.46 -25.08
N ARG A 575 11.93 19.02 -26.00
CA ARG A 575 11.44 19.43 -27.34
C ARG A 575 10.88 18.25 -28.16
N ARG A 576 11.45 17.08 -27.99
CA ARG A 576 10.96 15.87 -28.66
C ARG A 576 9.67 15.39 -28.03
N PHE A 577 9.60 15.42 -26.72
CA PHE A 577 8.40 15.07 -25.96
C PHE A 577 7.23 16.03 -26.29
N GLU A 578 7.49 17.35 -26.40
CA GLU A 578 6.51 18.32 -26.87
C GLU A 578 5.95 17.99 -28.25
N LYS A 579 6.83 17.58 -29.19
CA LYS A 579 6.41 17.17 -30.52
C LYS A 579 5.59 15.89 -30.53
N ASP A 580 5.91 14.93 -29.66
CA ASP A 580 5.12 13.72 -29.51
C ASP A 580 3.73 14.01 -28.93
N ILE A 581 3.61 14.97 -28.01
CA ILE A 581 2.32 15.44 -27.49
C ILE A 581 1.53 16.15 -28.60
N GLU A 582 2.18 17.02 -29.38
CA GLU A 582 1.56 17.69 -30.52
C GLU A 582 1.03 16.67 -31.54
N ASP A 583 1.76 15.60 -31.81
CA ASP A 583 1.38 14.50 -32.71
C ASP A 583 0.14 13.73 -32.20
N MET A 584 -0.01 13.58 -30.87
CA MET A 584 -1.15 12.88 -30.27
C MET A 584 -2.37 13.77 -30.04
N LEU A 585 -2.18 15.04 -29.62
CA LEU A 585 -3.27 15.94 -29.21
C LEU A 585 -3.61 17.02 -30.24
N GLY A 586 -2.76 17.24 -31.27
CA GLY A 586 -2.91 18.30 -32.27
C GLY A 586 -2.49 19.68 -31.78
N HIS A 587 -2.03 19.85 -30.55
CA HIS A 587 -1.53 21.09 -29.97
C HIS A 587 -0.32 20.87 -29.06
N ARG A 588 0.52 21.87 -28.94
CA ARG A 588 1.68 21.81 -28.04
C ARG A 588 1.27 22.09 -26.60
N PRO A 589 1.96 21.45 -25.63
CA PRO A 589 1.73 21.75 -24.22
C PRO A 589 2.05 23.21 -23.92
N ASN A 590 1.24 23.80 -23.03
CA ASN A 590 1.40 25.20 -22.60
C ASN A 590 2.70 25.37 -21.78
N TRP A 591 3.06 26.63 -21.41
CA TRP A 591 4.23 26.95 -20.61
C TRP A 591 4.21 26.29 -19.21
N TYR A 592 3.01 26.11 -18.61
CA TYR A 592 2.84 25.44 -17.31
C TYR A 592 3.47 24.04 -17.33
N TRP A 593 3.09 23.18 -18.26
CA TRP A 593 3.60 21.83 -18.39
C TRP A 593 5.12 21.81 -18.57
N LYS A 594 5.64 22.72 -19.40
CA LYS A 594 7.07 22.81 -19.71
C LYS A 594 7.90 23.19 -18.48
N VAL A 595 7.44 24.19 -17.72
CA VAL A 595 8.12 24.66 -16.51
C VAL A 595 8.05 23.59 -15.40
N MET A 596 6.87 22.95 -15.24
CA MET A 596 6.71 21.90 -14.25
C MET A 596 7.67 20.73 -14.56
N TRP A 597 7.63 20.16 -15.76
CA TRP A 597 8.48 19.03 -16.12
C TRP A 597 9.97 19.36 -16.16
N ALA A 598 10.35 20.55 -16.65
CA ALA A 598 11.76 20.89 -16.83
C ALA A 598 12.46 21.37 -15.55
N ALA A 599 11.75 21.99 -14.61
CA ALA A 599 12.40 22.63 -13.47
C ALA A 599 11.71 22.31 -12.14
N VAL A 600 10.41 22.59 -12.00
CA VAL A 600 9.74 22.57 -10.69
C VAL A 600 9.69 21.16 -10.13
N SER A 601 9.12 20.19 -10.85
CA SER A 601 8.99 18.82 -10.36
C SER A 601 10.35 18.14 -10.11
N PRO A 602 11.37 18.22 -10.99
CA PRO A 602 12.68 17.64 -10.68
C PRO A 602 13.35 18.23 -9.44
N LEU A 603 13.23 19.55 -9.23
CA LEU A 603 13.83 20.22 -8.06
C LEU A 603 13.10 19.82 -6.76
N LEU A 604 11.78 19.80 -6.76
CA LEU A 604 10.99 19.39 -5.60
C LEU A 604 11.24 17.93 -5.26
N LEU A 605 11.20 17.03 -6.24
CA LEU A 605 11.48 15.61 -6.05
C LEU A 605 12.88 15.37 -5.49
N PHE A 606 13.88 16.07 -6.02
CA PHE A 606 15.25 15.99 -5.50
C PHE A 606 15.34 16.49 -4.05
N GLY A 607 14.70 17.61 -3.75
CA GLY A 607 14.63 18.17 -2.40
C GLY A 607 13.95 17.21 -1.42
N LEU A 608 12.79 16.64 -1.78
CA LEU A 608 12.08 15.66 -0.98
C LEU A 608 12.89 14.39 -0.77
N PHE A 609 13.59 13.90 -1.81
CA PHE A 609 14.44 12.71 -1.73
C PHE A 609 15.61 12.91 -0.76
N ILE A 610 16.34 14.02 -0.87
CA ILE A 610 17.42 14.35 0.05
C ILE A 610 16.91 14.53 1.47
N PHE A 611 15.80 15.24 1.63
CA PHE A 611 15.23 15.47 2.95
C PHE A 611 14.76 14.15 3.60
N TYR A 612 14.15 13.24 2.83
CA TYR A 612 13.78 11.91 3.32
C TYR A 612 15.01 11.14 3.84
N ILE A 613 16.12 11.16 3.09
CA ILE A 613 17.37 10.51 3.50
C ILE A 613 17.90 11.13 4.81
N ILE A 614 17.93 12.47 4.92
CA ILE A 614 18.38 13.16 6.12
C ILE A 614 17.51 12.76 7.32
N ASN A 615 16.19 12.79 7.16
CA ASN A 615 15.25 12.43 8.21
C ASN A 615 15.39 10.94 8.63
N TYR A 616 15.61 10.05 7.66
CA TYR A 616 15.87 8.63 7.94
C TYR A 616 17.17 8.41 8.73
N ILE A 617 18.24 9.15 8.41
CA ILE A 617 19.52 9.06 9.12
C ILE A 617 19.40 9.65 10.54
N GLN A 618 18.63 10.73 10.72
CA GLN A 618 18.44 11.39 12.01
C GLN A 618 17.43 10.68 12.92
N GLY A 619 16.49 9.93 12.34
CA GLY A 619 15.38 9.29 13.06
C GLY A 619 15.76 8.11 13.95
N GLY A 620 17.04 7.70 13.96
CA GLY A 620 17.52 6.58 14.77
C GLY A 620 17.13 5.21 14.23
N THR A 621 17.00 4.23 15.14
CA THR A 621 16.60 2.87 14.78
C THR A 621 15.11 2.83 14.40
N PRO A 622 14.74 2.14 13.31
CA PRO A 622 13.33 1.96 12.96
C PRO A 622 12.55 1.25 14.08
N THR A 623 11.36 1.74 14.36
CA THR A 623 10.48 1.22 15.43
C THR A 623 9.15 0.71 14.86
N TYR A 624 8.45 -0.10 15.65
CA TYR A 624 7.11 -0.59 15.32
C TYR A 624 6.20 -0.64 16.54
N GLN A 625 4.90 -0.68 16.32
CA GLN A 625 3.88 -0.77 17.35
C GLN A 625 3.61 -2.24 17.68
N ALA A 626 4.12 -2.73 18.82
CA ALA A 626 3.87 -4.07 19.34
C ALA A 626 2.65 -4.09 20.25
N TRP A 627 1.84 -5.15 20.18
CA TRP A 627 0.65 -5.27 21.03
C TRP A 627 1.01 -5.85 22.40
N ASP A 628 0.69 -5.12 23.47
CA ASP A 628 0.82 -5.59 24.85
C ASP A 628 -0.54 -6.06 25.39
N LYS A 629 -0.62 -7.35 25.74
CA LYS A 629 -1.83 -8.00 26.25
C LYS A 629 -2.29 -7.48 27.60
N HIS A 630 -1.33 -7.08 28.46
CA HIS A 630 -1.61 -6.62 29.81
C HIS A 630 -2.07 -5.15 29.83
N LEU A 631 -1.52 -4.35 28.92
CA LEU A 631 -1.86 -2.95 28.79
C LEU A 631 -3.04 -2.73 27.83
N GLY A 632 -3.47 -3.74 27.08
CA GLY A 632 -4.52 -3.62 26.05
C GLY A 632 -4.25 -2.54 25.00
N LYS A 633 -2.99 -2.21 24.76
CA LYS A 633 -2.57 -1.15 23.82
C LYS A 633 -1.27 -1.48 23.09
N SER A 634 -1.02 -0.75 22.03
CA SER A 634 0.25 -0.83 21.31
C SER A 634 1.37 -0.11 22.05
N VAL A 635 2.56 -0.70 22.09
CA VAL A 635 3.77 -0.17 22.69
C VAL A 635 4.86 -0.09 21.60
N VAL A 636 5.62 1.01 21.60
CA VAL A 636 6.70 1.21 20.64
C VAL A 636 7.87 0.29 20.98
N GLN A 637 8.30 -0.52 19.99
CA GLN A 637 9.49 -1.39 20.09
C GLN A 637 10.41 -1.17 18.87
N GLU A 638 11.71 -1.41 19.05
CA GLU A 638 12.68 -1.35 17.97
C GLU A 638 12.66 -2.62 17.12
N TYR A 639 12.80 -2.48 15.79
CA TYR A 639 12.94 -3.66 14.94
C TYR A 639 14.25 -4.40 15.25
N PRO A 640 14.22 -5.74 15.37
CA PRO A 640 15.43 -6.54 15.51
C PRO A 640 16.32 -6.41 14.27
N ALA A 641 17.60 -6.77 14.42
CA ALA A 641 18.61 -6.59 13.36
C ALA A 641 18.21 -7.23 12.01
N TYR A 642 17.53 -8.38 12.02
CA TYR A 642 17.04 -9.01 10.79
C TYR A 642 15.88 -8.22 10.15
N GLY A 643 15.02 -7.57 10.95
CA GLY A 643 13.97 -6.68 10.45
C GLY A 643 14.56 -5.45 9.77
N GLN A 644 15.56 -4.83 10.38
CA GLN A 644 16.30 -3.69 9.79
C GLN A 644 17.02 -4.11 8.49
N ALA A 645 17.65 -5.29 8.48
CA ALA A 645 18.28 -5.84 7.27
C ALA A 645 17.26 -6.09 6.16
N PHE A 646 16.05 -6.52 6.51
CA PHE A 646 14.97 -6.73 5.54
C PHE A 646 14.45 -5.41 4.97
N ILE A 647 14.30 -4.36 5.79
CA ILE A 647 13.98 -3.00 5.33
C ILE A 647 15.02 -2.53 4.31
N ALA A 648 16.31 -2.68 4.63
CA ALA A 648 17.40 -2.34 3.71
C ALA A 648 17.33 -3.16 2.40
N LEU A 649 16.98 -4.46 2.48
CA LEU A 649 16.82 -5.32 1.31
C LEU A 649 15.68 -4.84 0.40
N LEU A 650 14.53 -4.46 0.94
CA LEU A 650 13.41 -3.93 0.18
C LEU A 650 13.81 -2.67 -0.61
N LEU A 651 14.49 -1.74 0.05
CA LEU A 651 14.98 -0.51 -0.57
C LEU A 651 16.05 -0.79 -1.65
N VAL A 652 17.07 -1.58 -1.32
CA VAL A 652 18.17 -1.87 -2.25
C VAL A 652 17.68 -2.66 -3.47
N SER A 653 16.76 -3.61 -3.30
CA SER A 653 16.26 -4.43 -4.40
C SER A 653 15.53 -3.63 -5.49
N SER A 654 14.75 -2.60 -5.11
CA SER A 654 14.09 -1.71 -6.06
C SER A 654 15.03 -0.66 -6.65
N LEU A 655 15.82 0.04 -5.81
CA LEU A 655 16.71 1.10 -6.24
C LEU A 655 17.88 0.60 -7.12
N SER A 656 18.41 -0.58 -6.83
CA SER A 656 19.54 -1.15 -7.58
C SER A 656 19.22 -1.56 -9.01
N CYS A 657 17.95 -1.77 -9.35
CA CYS A 657 17.54 -2.14 -10.71
C CYS A 657 18.01 -1.14 -11.76
N VAL A 658 17.94 0.16 -11.46
CA VAL A 658 18.31 1.23 -12.38
C VAL A 658 19.82 1.21 -12.69
N PRO A 659 20.74 1.33 -11.69
CA PRO A 659 22.17 1.32 -11.96
C PRO A 659 22.68 -0.02 -12.48
N LEU A 660 22.14 -1.16 -12.04
CA LEU A 660 22.58 -2.48 -12.50
C LEU A 660 22.32 -2.69 -13.98
N VAL A 661 21.13 -2.35 -14.47
CA VAL A 661 20.79 -2.45 -15.90
C VAL A 661 21.59 -1.44 -16.71
N ALA A 662 21.77 -0.21 -16.24
CA ALA A 662 22.58 0.78 -16.90
C ALA A 662 24.04 0.31 -17.05
N LEU A 663 24.63 -0.22 -15.97
CA LEU A 663 25.99 -0.76 -15.95
C LEU A 663 26.12 -1.97 -16.91
N TYR A 664 25.16 -2.88 -16.89
CA TYR A 664 25.10 -4.02 -17.80
C TYR A 664 25.12 -3.58 -19.27
N VAL A 665 24.26 -2.64 -19.65
CA VAL A 665 24.19 -2.10 -21.01
C VAL A 665 25.49 -1.41 -21.38
N ALA A 666 26.13 -0.66 -20.47
CA ALA A 666 27.41 -0.01 -20.68
C ALA A 666 28.56 -1.02 -20.94
N CYS A 667 28.64 -2.07 -20.10
CA CYS A 667 29.62 -3.13 -20.25
C CYS A 667 29.43 -3.88 -21.57
N ARG A 668 28.20 -4.18 -21.96
CA ARG A 668 27.88 -4.84 -23.23
C ARG A 668 28.29 -4.01 -24.44
N LYS A 669 28.10 -2.67 -24.38
CA LYS A 669 28.49 -1.76 -25.44
C LYS A 669 30.02 -1.70 -25.60
N LYS A 670 30.76 -1.58 -24.47
CA LYS A 670 32.23 -1.55 -24.46
C LYS A 670 32.83 -2.80 -25.14
N ARG A 671 32.19 -3.97 -24.98
CA ARG A 671 32.66 -5.22 -25.56
C ARG A 671 32.38 -5.38 -27.07
N ARG A 672 31.29 -4.76 -27.59
CA ARG A 672 30.90 -4.88 -29.00
C ARG A 672 31.65 -3.95 -29.94
N GLY A 673 32.47 -3.00 -29.44
CA GLY A 673 33.30 -2.11 -30.25
C GLY A 673 32.55 -1.25 -31.27
N THR A 674 31.21 -1.11 -31.16
CA THR A 674 30.37 -0.49 -32.19
C THR A 674 30.01 0.93 -31.81
N PRO A 675 30.29 1.95 -32.69
CA PRO A 675 29.79 3.31 -32.43
C PRO A 675 28.26 3.35 -32.47
N LEU A 676 27.67 4.21 -31.65
CA LEU A 676 26.24 4.46 -31.59
C LEU A 676 25.73 4.90 -33.00
N ARG A 677 25.10 4.02 -33.74
CA ARG A 677 24.31 4.40 -34.88
C ARG A 677 22.97 4.95 -34.41
N LYS A 678 22.68 6.22 -34.70
CA LYS A 678 21.40 6.94 -34.47
C LYS A 678 20.26 6.33 -35.30
N HIS A 679 20.03 5.03 -35.23
CA HIS A 679 19.06 4.32 -36.06
C HIS A 679 18.16 3.39 -35.22
N ALA A 680 17.27 3.96 -34.44
CA ALA A 680 16.16 3.16 -33.92
C ALA A 680 14.78 3.85 -34.02
N ILE A 681 14.69 5.02 -34.68
CA ILE A 681 13.46 5.81 -34.61
C ILE A 681 12.80 6.10 -35.97
N ASN A 682 13.48 5.83 -37.07
CA ASN A 682 12.90 6.07 -38.44
C ASN A 682 12.03 4.93 -38.98
N THR A 683 11.75 3.88 -38.21
CA THR A 683 10.95 2.74 -38.71
C THR A 683 9.50 2.71 -38.22
N VAL A 684 9.05 3.76 -37.53
CA VAL A 684 7.64 3.85 -37.06
C VAL A 684 6.77 4.74 -37.97
N THR A 685 7.37 5.45 -38.95
CA THR A 685 6.65 6.48 -39.73
C THR A 685 6.31 6.09 -41.15
N THR A 686 6.38 4.82 -41.57
CA THR A 686 5.91 4.42 -42.92
C THR A 686 5.19 3.08 -42.87
N SER A 687 3.94 3.08 -42.49
CA SER A 687 2.87 2.21 -42.99
C SER A 687 1.50 2.81 -42.63
N THR A 688 1.17 3.91 -43.29
CA THR A 688 -0.21 4.29 -43.56
C THR A 688 -0.52 3.93 -44.99
N VAL A 689 -1.28 2.89 -45.21
CA VAL A 689 -2.39 2.77 -46.15
C VAL A 689 -3.43 1.89 -45.52
#